data_4921b012cad524e37cdcdcc334a56d1c
#
_entry.id   4921b012cad524e37cdcdcc334a56d1c
#
_cell.length_a   1.000
_cell.length_b   1.000
_cell.length_c   1.000
_cell.angle_alpha   90.00
_cell.angle_beta   90.00
_cell.angle_gamma   90.00
#
_symmetry.space_group_name_H-M   'P 1'
#
loop_
_entity.id
_entity.type
_entity.pdbx_description
1 polymer ?
#
loop_
_entity_poly.entity_id
_entity_poly.type
_entity_poly.pdbx_seq_one_letter_code
_entity_poly.pdbx_strand_id
1 'polypeptide(L)'
;MTDVTHVGRASQAWLTDPTVFEVNRTPAHSSHKWYARDPQSGQWSDLKQSLDGEWRVEVVQAADINLEEEPATAESFDDSSFERIQVPGHLQTAGLMNHKYVNVQYPWDGHENPLEPNIPENNHVALYRRKFTVSAPVANAKQAGGSVSIVFHGMATAIYVWVNGAFVGYGEDGFTPNEFDITELLHDGENVVAVACYEYSSASWLEDQDFWRLHGLFRSVELAARPHVHIENTQIEADWDPEAGTASLDAALTVLNAADAATVRATLKDADGNTVWQTTGDAEAQTAISSGPLQGIAPWSAESPTLYELDVDVIDQAGDVIECTSQKVGFRRFRIEDGILTINGKRIVFKGADRHEFDAERGRAITEQDMIDDVVFCKRHNINSIRTSHYPNQERWYELCDEYGIYLIDEANLEAHGSWSLPGDVLTEDTIVPGSKREWEGACVDRVNSMMRRDYNHPSVLIWSLGNESYVGDVFRAMYKHVHDIDPNRPVHYEGVTHNRDYDDVTDIETRMYSHADEIEKYLKDDPKKPYLSCEYMHAMGNSVGNMDEYTALERYPKYQGGFIWDFIDQAIYATQPDGTRSLRYGGDFGDRPSDYEFSGDGLLFADRKPSPKAQEVKQLYSNVHIDVTKDSVSVKNDNLFTATGDYVFVLSVLADGKPVWQSTRRFDVPAGETRTFDVAWPVAAYRADARELVLQVSQRLAKATDWAESGYELAFGQTVVPADATATPDTKPADGTITVGRWNAGVRGAGREVLLSRTQGGMVSYTFAGNEFVLRRPAITTFRPLTDNDRGAGHGFERVQWLGAGRYARCVDNVLEQIDDSTLKGTYTYELATAQRTKVTVSYTAHTDGRVNLHVEYPGEQGDLPTIPAFGIEWTLPVQYTNLRFFGTGPAETYLDRKHAKLGVWSTNAFADHAPYLMPQETGNHEDVRWAEITDDHGHGMRVSRADGAAPFAVSLLPYSSFMLEEAQHQDELPKPKHMFLRVLAAQMGVGGDDSWMSPVHPQYHIPADKPISLDVDLELI
;
A
#
# COMPACT_ATOMS: atom_id res chain seq x y z
N MET A 1 -10.55 35.89 24.79
CA MET A 1 -11.46 35.50 23.69
C MET A 1 -12.00 36.79 23.12
N THR A 2 -11.73 37.07 21.86
CA THR A 2 -12.45 38.12 21.11
C THR A 2 -13.90 37.61 20.99
N ASP A 3 -14.89 38.45 21.33
CA ASP A 3 -16.31 38.16 21.09
C ASP A 3 -16.49 37.84 19.61
N VAL A 4 -16.51 36.54 19.29
CA VAL A 4 -16.87 36.07 17.95
C VAL A 4 -18.35 36.34 17.80
N THR A 5 -18.70 37.28 16.92
CA THR A 5 -20.11 37.58 16.65
C THR A 5 -20.73 36.39 15.95
N HIS A 6 -21.60 35.65 16.64
CA HIS A 6 -22.31 34.52 16.08
C HIS A 6 -23.13 34.96 14.84
N VAL A 7 -22.86 34.30 13.71
CA VAL A 7 -23.56 34.54 12.44
C VAL A 7 -24.83 33.70 12.45
N GLY A 8 -25.97 34.30 12.43
CA GLY A 8 -27.28 33.65 12.58
C GLY A 8 -27.92 33.16 11.27
N ARG A 9 -27.27 33.31 10.11
CA ARG A 9 -27.81 32.93 8.79
C ARG A 9 -26.71 32.39 7.88
N ALA A 10 -27.05 31.38 7.08
CA ALA A 10 -26.22 30.86 6.01
C ALA A 10 -26.08 31.91 4.87
N SER A 11 -24.97 31.85 4.14
CA SER A 11 -24.77 32.61 2.91
C SER A 11 -24.13 31.69 1.84
N GLN A 12 -24.77 31.60 0.69
CA GLN A 12 -24.27 30.80 -0.42
C GLN A 12 -22.98 31.39 -1.04
N ALA A 13 -22.69 32.68 -0.78
CA ALA A 13 -21.48 33.34 -1.25
C ALA A 13 -20.20 32.77 -0.63
N TRP A 14 -20.28 32.09 0.51
CA TRP A 14 -19.09 31.47 1.14
C TRP A 14 -18.49 30.34 0.31
N LEU A 15 -19.28 29.66 -0.50
CA LEU A 15 -18.81 28.56 -1.37
C LEU A 15 -17.76 28.98 -2.41
N THR A 16 -17.65 30.27 -2.69
CA THR A 16 -16.73 30.84 -3.68
C THR A 16 -15.79 31.90 -3.09
N ASP A 17 -15.73 31.99 -1.78
CA ASP A 17 -14.86 32.94 -1.07
C ASP A 17 -13.81 32.19 -0.23
N PRO A 18 -12.59 32.00 -0.72
CA PRO A 18 -11.53 31.24 -0.03
C PRO A 18 -11.10 31.86 1.30
N THR A 19 -11.55 33.09 1.61
CA THR A 19 -11.31 33.72 2.91
C THR A 19 -12.33 33.31 3.97
N VAL A 20 -13.41 32.58 3.58
CA VAL A 20 -14.47 32.11 4.47
C VAL A 20 -14.54 30.57 4.43
N PHE A 21 -13.63 29.93 5.06
CA PHE A 21 -13.53 28.46 5.17
C PHE A 21 -14.21 27.89 6.41
N GLU A 22 -14.61 28.74 7.36
CA GLU A 22 -15.36 28.38 8.57
C GLU A 22 -16.26 29.54 9.05
N VAL A 23 -17.41 29.19 9.59
CA VAL A 23 -18.30 30.13 10.28
C VAL A 23 -18.90 29.46 11.51
N ASN A 24 -18.76 30.07 12.69
CA ASN A 24 -19.20 29.55 13.99
C ASN A 24 -18.59 28.18 14.39
N ARG A 25 -17.56 27.70 13.71
CA ARG A 25 -16.86 26.48 14.06
C ARG A 25 -16.09 26.67 15.36
N THR A 26 -16.10 25.68 16.24
CA THR A 26 -15.24 25.65 17.42
C THR A 26 -13.76 25.59 16.99
N PRO A 27 -12.85 26.34 17.60
CA PRO A 27 -11.43 26.24 17.30
C PRO A 27 -10.91 24.81 17.46
N ALA A 28 -10.03 24.38 16.56
CA ALA A 28 -9.43 23.06 16.61
C ALA A 28 -8.71 22.79 17.94
N HIS A 29 -8.87 21.61 18.49
CA HIS A 29 -8.32 21.19 19.77
C HIS A 29 -7.84 19.72 19.72
N SER A 30 -7.18 19.28 20.78
CA SER A 30 -6.65 17.90 20.88
C SER A 30 -7.74 16.83 20.97
N SER A 31 -7.48 15.68 20.36
CA SER A 31 -8.35 14.50 20.37
C SER A 31 -8.18 13.65 21.63
N HIS A 32 -8.21 14.25 22.82
CA HIS A 32 -8.14 13.53 24.08
C HIS A 32 -9.49 12.93 24.49
N LYS A 33 -9.48 11.83 25.25
CA LYS A 33 -10.68 11.25 25.83
C LYS A 33 -11.03 11.97 27.13
N TRP A 34 -12.35 12.25 27.32
CA TRP A 34 -12.81 12.87 28.57
C TRP A 34 -14.02 12.14 29.12
N TYR A 35 -14.12 12.16 30.44
CA TYR A 35 -15.18 11.54 31.20
C TYR A 35 -15.65 12.51 32.27
N ALA A 36 -16.96 12.64 32.47
CA ALA A 36 -17.49 13.39 33.56
C ALA A 36 -18.14 12.45 34.58
N ARG A 37 -18.07 12.83 35.85
CA ARG A 37 -18.74 12.12 36.90
C ARG A 37 -20.19 12.60 36.99
N ASP A 38 -21.15 11.68 36.84
CA ASP A 38 -22.57 11.98 37.04
C ASP A 38 -22.77 12.44 38.48
N PRO A 39 -23.24 13.68 38.73
CA PRO A 39 -23.44 14.22 40.08
C PRO A 39 -24.47 13.44 40.89
N GLN A 40 -25.40 12.73 40.24
CA GLN A 40 -26.47 11.98 40.91
C GLN A 40 -26.07 10.54 41.23
N SER A 41 -25.44 9.83 40.29
CA SER A 41 -25.05 8.44 40.48
C SER A 41 -23.61 8.27 40.98
N GLY A 42 -22.77 9.27 40.80
CA GLY A 42 -21.33 9.21 41.05
C GLY A 42 -20.56 8.32 40.09
N GLN A 43 -21.19 7.88 39.00
CA GLN A 43 -20.57 7.06 37.96
C GLN A 43 -19.91 7.93 36.91
N TRP A 44 -18.78 7.46 36.36
CA TRP A 44 -18.14 8.06 35.21
C TRP A 44 -18.88 7.67 33.94
N SER A 45 -19.14 8.61 33.06
CA SER A 45 -19.70 8.36 31.75
C SER A 45 -18.95 9.10 30.66
N ASP A 46 -18.85 8.45 29.53
CA ASP A 46 -18.51 9.07 28.26
C ASP A 46 -19.65 10.05 27.89
N LEU A 47 -19.28 11.25 27.55
CA LEU A 47 -20.22 12.32 27.20
C LEU A 47 -20.43 12.44 25.68
N LYS A 48 -20.08 11.41 24.94
CA LYS A 48 -20.28 11.33 23.48
C LYS A 48 -21.53 10.51 23.14
N GLN A 49 -22.17 10.88 22.06
CA GLN A 49 -23.32 10.15 21.52
C GLN A 49 -23.19 10.09 20.01
N SER A 50 -23.01 8.89 19.44
CA SER A 50 -22.99 8.71 17.98
C SER A 50 -24.34 9.05 17.36
N LEU A 51 -24.28 9.75 16.23
CA LEU A 51 -25.37 9.95 15.30
C LEU A 51 -25.16 9.15 13.99
N ASP A 52 -24.30 8.12 14.02
CA ASP A 52 -24.10 7.21 12.89
C ASP A 52 -25.32 6.32 12.65
N GLY A 53 -25.45 5.83 11.42
CA GLY A 53 -26.53 4.95 11.01
C GLY A 53 -27.40 5.54 9.89
N GLU A 54 -28.69 5.24 9.88
CA GLU A 54 -29.59 5.68 8.82
C GLU A 54 -29.93 7.16 8.93
N TRP A 55 -29.67 7.91 7.84
CA TRP A 55 -30.08 9.29 7.62
C TRP A 55 -31.04 9.37 6.43
N ARG A 56 -31.74 10.49 6.32
CA ARG A 56 -32.48 10.88 5.13
C ARG A 56 -31.65 11.82 4.29
N VAL A 57 -31.70 11.68 2.95
CA VAL A 57 -30.96 12.55 2.04
C VAL A 57 -31.74 12.78 0.74
N GLU A 58 -31.68 14.00 0.22
CA GLU A 58 -32.08 14.34 -1.14
C GLU A 58 -30.92 15.06 -1.83
N VAL A 59 -30.57 14.61 -3.04
CA VAL A 59 -29.52 15.23 -3.85
C VAL A 59 -30.19 16.08 -4.93
N VAL A 60 -29.86 17.36 -4.94
CA VAL A 60 -30.43 18.33 -5.89
C VAL A 60 -29.32 19.19 -6.52
N GLN A 61 -29.65 19.90 -7.59
CA GLN A 61 -28.73 20.89 -8.16
C GLN A 61 -28.64 22.10 -7.22
N ALA A 62 -27.42 22.57 -6.96
CA ALA A 62 -27.19 23.74 -6.11
C ALA A 62 -27.86 25.01 -6.61
N ALA A 63 -28.07 25.11 -7.94
CA ALA A 63 -28.79 26.23 -8.56
C ALA A 63 -30.30 26.24 -8.26
N ASP A 64 -30.85 25.11 -7.84
CA ASP A 64 -32.29 24.96 -7.59
C ASP A 64 -32.68 25.31 -6.16
N ILE A 65 -31.73 25.57 -5.26
CA ILE A 65 -31.97 25.89 -3.85
C ILE A 65 -31.51 27.29 -3.48
N ASN A 66 -32.18 27.87 -2.48
CA ASN A 66 -31.76 29.06 -1.79
C ASN A 66 -31.57 28.73 -0.31
N LEU A 67 -30.31 28.63 0.14
CA LEU A 67 -29.98 28.24 1.51
C LEU A 67 -30.68 29.10 2.60
N GLU A 68 -30.95 30.39 2.33
CA GLU A 68 -31.63 31.28 3.29
C GLU A 68 -33.10 30.94 3.48
N GLU A 69 -33.73 30.28 2.51
CA GLU A 69 -35.14 29.95 2.46
C GLU A 69 -35.39 28.44 2.26
N GLU A 70 -34.34 27.58 2.38
CA GLU A 70 -34.45 26.16 2.11
C GLU A 70 -35.38 25.45 3.08
N PRO A 71 -36.54 24.92 2.63
CA PRO A 71 -37.55 24.34 3.51
C PRO A 71 -37.05 23.13 4.30
N ALA A 72 -36.10 22.36 3.72
CA ALA A 72 -35.56 21.15 4.35
C ALA A 72 -34.75 21.44 5.61
N THR A 73 -34.37 22.68 5.88
CA THR A 73 -33.70 23.09 7.12
C THR A 73 -34.67 23.22 8.30
N ALA A 74 -35.96 23.39 8.02
CA ALA A 74 -36.97 23.59 9.07
C ALA A 74 -37.22 22.31 9.88
N GLU A 75 -37.45 22.47 11.19
CA GLU A 75 -37.77 21.37 12.09
C GLU A 75 -39.01 20.58 11.65
N SER A 76 -40.06 21.28 11.20
CA SER A 76 -41.34 20.70 10.81
C SER A 76 -41.39 20.13 9.40
N PHE A 77 -40.30 20.13 8.64
CA PHE A 77 -40.27 19.61 7.28
C PHE A 77 -40.54 18.10 7.24
N ASP A 78 -41.37 17.65 6.31
CA ASP A 78 -41.66 16.23 6.06
C ASP A 78 -40.62 15.65 5.07
N ASP A 79 -39.64 14.93 5.60
CA ASP A 79 -38.59 14.27 4.85
C ASP A 79 -38.89 12.82 4.43
N SER A 80 -40.18 12.44 4.46
CA SER A 80 -40.63 11.08 4.12
C SER A 80 -40.36 10.69 2.67
N SER A 81 -40.19 11.66 1.78
CA SER A 81 -39.82 11.48 0.36
C SER A 81 -38.32 11.31 0.14
N PHE A 82 -37.51 11.71 1.10
CA PHE A 82 -36.04 11.59 0.97
C PHE A 82 -35.60 10.14 0.97
N GLU A 83 -34.54 9.85 0.22
CA GLU A 83 -33.88 8.54 0.22
C GLU A 83 -33.24 8.24 1.56
N ARG A 84 -32.83 6.99 1.77
CA ARG A 84 -32.11 6.56 2.96
C ARG A 84 -30.66 6.34 2.62
N ILE A 85 -29.78 6.83 3.47
CA ILE A 85 -28.33 6.64 3.36
C ILE A 85 -27.74 6.26 4.72
N GLN A 86 -26.69 5.44 4.69
CA GLN A 86 -25.88 5.16 5.87
C GLN A 86 -24.82 6.28 6.02
N VAL A 87 -24.67 6.76 7.25
CA VAL A 87 -23.57 7.65 7.66
C VAL A 87 -22.78 6.90 8.76
N PRO A 88 -21.47 6.74 8.64
CA PRO A 88 -20.58 7.14 7.53
C PRO A 88 -20.90 6.48 6.19
N GLY A 89 -20.74 7.23 5.09
CA GLY A 89 -20.96 6.72 3.74
C GLY A 89 -20.86 7.78 2.66
N HIS A 90 -20.78 7.33 1.41
CA HIS A 90 -20.70 8.20 0.25
C HIS A 90 -21.96 8.14 -0.59
N LEU A 91 -22.30 9.27 -1.20
CA LEU A 91 -23.42 9.39 -2.14
C LEU A 91 -23.24 8.49 -3.37
N GLN A 92 -22.00 8.32 -3.85
CA GLN A 92 -21.66 7.49 -4.99
C GLN A 92 -21.86 5.99 -4.69
N THR A 93 -21.33 5.51 -3.58
CA THR A 93 -21.49 4.10 -3.19
C THR A 93 -22.93 3.75 -2.82
N ALA A 94 -23.72 4.75 -2.40
CA ALA A 94 -25.15 4.63 -2.20
C ALA A 94 -25.96 4.68 -3.51
N GLY A 95 -25.34 4.96 -4.66
CA GLY A 95 -26.00 5.07 -5.95
C GLY A 95 -26.78 6.36 -6.17
N LEU A 96 -26.54 7.40 -5.37
CA LEU A 96 -27.23 8.69 -5.42
C LEU A 96 -26.49 9.73 -6.27
N MET A 97 -25.21 9.51 -6.54
CA MET A 97 -24.37 10.30 -7.44
C MET A 97 -23.49 9.40 -8.30
N ASN A 98 -23.00 9.93 -9.41
CA ASN A 98 -22.09 9.20 -10.29
C ASN A 98 -20.69 9.18 -9.68
N HIS A 99 -19.99 8.06 -9.85
CA HIS A 99 -18.57 7.97 -9.54
C HIS A 99 -17.76 8.80 -10.52
N LYS A 100 -16.59 9.24 -10.11
CA LYS A 100 -15.60 9.89 -10.95
C LYS A 100 -14.21 9.64 -10.42
N TYR A 101 -13.29 9.25 -11.32
CA TYR A 101 -11.87 9.12 -11.01
C TYR A 101 -11.05 9.91 -12.01
N VAL A 102 -10.23 10.80 -11.50
CA VAL A 102 -9.17 11.53 -12.22
C VAL A 102 -7.98 11.73 -11.30
N ASN A 103 -6.78 11.70 -11.89
CA ASN A 103 -5.51 11.91 -11.21
C ASN A 103 -5.16 13.42 -11.19
N VAL A 104 -4.44 13.91 -12.19
CA VAL A 104 -3.78 15.23 -12.20
C VAL A 104 -4.66 16.40 -12.66
N GLN A 105 -5.94 16.22 -12.79
CA GLN A 105 -6.85 17.21 -13.34
C GLN A 105 -8.06 17.41 -12.44
N TYR A 106 -8.57 18.64 -12.37
CA TYR A 106 -9.80 18.89 -11.63
C TYR A 106 -10.98 18.09 -12.23
N PRO A 107 -11.91 17.61 -11.40
CA PRO A 107 -13.00 16.74 -11.85
C PRO A 107 -13.96 17.37 -12.84
N TRP A 108 -13.99 18.68 -12.99
CA TRP A 108 -14.83 19.42 -13.95
C TRP A 108 -14.12 19.70 -15.28
N ASP A 109 -12.82 19.43 -15.40
CA ASP A 109 -12.07 19.75 -16.62
C ASP A 109 -12.69 19.12 -17.88
N GLY A 110 -12.68 19.88 -18.98
CA GLY A 110 -13.32 19.48 -20.24
C GLY A 110 -14.86 19.61 -20.27
N HIS A 111 -15.53 19.79 -19.14
CA HIS A 111 -16.96 20.08 -19.05
C HIS A 111 -17.23 21.54 -18.75
N GLU A 112 -16.50 22.10 -17.81
CA GLU A 112 -16.53 23.50 -17.43
C GLU A 112 -15.09 24.00 -17.23
N ASN A 113 -14.91 25.30 -17.17
CA ASN A 113 -13.61 25.94 -16.92
C ASN A 113 -13.79 27.14 -15.99
N PRO A 114 -14.19 26.92 -14.74
CA PRO A 114 -14.27 28.01 -13.77
C PRO A 114 -12.87 28.59 -13.51
N LEU A 115 -12.81 29.89 -13.27
CA LEU A 115 -11.59 30.54 -12.77
C LEU A 115 -11.69 30.63 -11.26
N GLU A 116 -10.60 30.25 -10.59
CA GLU A 116 -10.54 30.30 -9.13
C GLU A 116 -10.93 31.72 -8.59
N PRO A 117 -11.63 31.84 -7.50
CA PRO A 117 -12.15 30.77 -6.62
C PRO A 117 -13.56 30.27 -7.00
N ASN A 118 -14.05 30.62 -8.22
CA ASN A 118 -15.37 30.13 -8.64
C ASN A 118 -15.37 28.61 -8.81
N ILE A 119 -16.54 28.02 -8.66
CA ILE A 119 -16.79 26.59 -8.77
C ILE A 119 -17.66 26.28 -9.99
N PRO A 120 -17.74 25.02 -10.46
CA PRO A 120 -18.62 24.64 -11.57
C PRO A 120 -20.09 25.05 -11.35
N GLU A 121 -20.77 25.43 -12.44
CA GLU A 121 -22.22 25.67 -12.39
C GLU A 121 -22.99 24.36 -12.16
N ASN A 122 -22.50 23.26 -12.72
CA ASN A 122 -23.04 21.92 -12.46
C ASN A 122 -22.52 21.41 -11.12
N ASN A 123 -23.12 21.88 -10.05
CA ASN A 123 -22.78 21.52 -8.68
C ASN A 123 -23.99 20.91 -7.99
N HIS A 124 -23.80 19.85 -7.24
CA HIS A 124 -24.84 19.20 -6.47
C HIS A 124 -24.74 19.56 -4.98
N VAL A 125 -25.89 19.49 -4.32
CA VAL A 125 -25.95 19.56 -2.86
C VAL A 125 -26.78 18.42 -2.34
N ALA A 126 -26.29 17.74 -1.34
CA ALA A 126 -26.99 16.70 -0.60
C ALA A 126 -27.60 17.31 0.67
N LEU A 127 -28.91 17.31 0.74
CA LEU A 127 -29.67 17.77 1.89
C LEU A 127 -29.90 16.59 2.82
N TYR A 128 -29.06 16.45 3.83
CA TYR A 128 -29.17 15.41 4.84
C TYR A 128 -30.11 15.85 5.97
N ARG A 129 -30.85 14.88 6.54
CA ARG A 129 -31.67 15.10 7.73
C ARG A 129 -31.63 13.89 8.65
N ARG A 130 -31.59 14.15 9.95
CA ARG A 130 -31.74 13.13 10.97
C ARG A 130 -32.49 13.63 12.18
N LYS A 131 -33.44 12.81 12.63
CA LYS A 131 -34.10 12.99 13.94
C LYS A 131 -33.32 12.22 14.99
N PHE A 132 -33.15 12.84 16.15
CA PHE A 132 -32.41 12.25 17.27
C PHE A 132 -33.01 12.71 18.61
N THR A 133 -32.72 11.91 19.63
CA THR A 133 -33.01 12.27 21.02
C THR A 133 -31.70 12.29 21.78
N VAL A 134 -31.47 13.32 22.57
CA VAL A 134 -30.26 13.47 23.37
C VAL A 134 -30.19 12.38 24.44
N SER A 135 -29.08 11.68 24.56
CA SER A 135 -28.85 10.64 25.58
C SER A 135 -28.83 11.24 26.98
N ALA A 136 -29.17 10.44 27.99
CA ALA A 136 -29.20 10.91 29.38
C ALA A 136 -27.87 11.52 29.87
N PRO A 137 -26.66 10.94 29.58
CA PRO A 137 -25.40 11.56 29.96
C PRO A 137 -25.21 12.95 29.38
N VAL A 138 -25.47 13.12 28.07
CA VAL A 138 -25.36 14.40 27.36
C VAL A 138 -26.38 15.43 27.89
N ALA A 139 -27.64 15.01 28.11
CA ALA A 139 -28.68 15.86 28.68
C ALA A 139 -28.33 16.32 30.11
N ASN A 140 -27.80 15.43 30.93
CA ASN A 140 -27.39 15.75 32.31
C ASN A 140 -26.22 16.74 32.34
N ALA A 141 -25.24 16.59 31.42
CA ALA A 141 -24.12 17.53 31.30
C ALA A 141 -24.64 18.95 30.93
N LYS A 142 -25.55 19.05 29.97
CA LYS A 142 -26.23 20.32 29.62
C LYS A 142 -26.97 20.92 30.80
N GLN A 143 -27.79 20.13 31.52
CA GLN A 143 -28.53 20.60 32.69
C GLN A 143 -27.63 21.09 33.81
N ALA A 144 -26.41 20.54 33.92
CA ALA A 144 -25.39 20.97 34.85
C ALA A 144 -24.63 22.24 34.42
N GLY A 145 -25.03 22.87 33.31
CA GLY A 145 -24.41 24.08 32.78
C GLY A 145 -23.25 23.83 31.80
N GLY A 146 -23.08 22.58 31.39
CA GLY A 146 -22.09 22.20 30.36
C GLY A 146 -22.57 22.55 28.93
N SER A 147 -21.66 22.43 27.96
CA SER A 147 -21.93 22.63 26.53
C SER A 147 -22.18 21.30 25.82
N VAL A 148 -22.85 21.38 24.67
CA VAL A 148 -23.05 20.25 23.76
C VAL A 148 -22.74 20.71 22.33
N SER A 149 -21.79 20.06 21.72
CA SER A 149 -21.42 20.29 20.32
C SER A 149 -21.95 19.17 19.44
N ILE A 150 -22.17 19.46 18.15
CA ILE A 150 -22.25 18.47 17.09
C ILE A 150 -20.93 18.46 16.32
N VAL A 151 -20.38 17.27 16.09
CA VAL A 151 -19.06 17.06 15.47
C VAL A 151 -19.22 16.23 14.23
N PHE A 152 -18.71 16.74 13.11
CA PHE A 152 -18.59 16.02 11.82
C PHE A 152 -17.12 15.68 11.63
N HIS A 153 -16.78 14.39 11.74
CA HIS A 153 -15.39 13.95 11.65
C HIS A 153 -14.86 13.87 10.21
N GLY A 154 -15.77 13.85 9.22
CA GLY A 154 -15.37 13.86 7.81
C GLY A 154 -16.53 14.08 6.86
N MET A 155 -16.32 14.97 5.91
CA MET A 155 -17.30 15.33 4.88
C MET A 155 -16.59 15.82 3.60
N ALA A 156 -17.30 15.86 2.47
CA ALA A 156 -16.74 16.38 1.21
C ALA A 156 -17.83 17.09 0.39
N THR A 157 -17.58 18.40 0.04
CA THR A 157 -16.40 19.24 0.35
C THR A 157 -16.69 20.36 1.34
N ALA A 158 -17.95 20.81 1.48
CA ALA A 158 -18.37 21.85 2.40
C ALA A 158 -19.74 21.54 3.01
N ILE A 159 -19.93 21.89 4.28
CA ILE A 159 -21.21 21.71 4.97
C ILE A 159 -21.77 23.01 5.55
N TYR A 160 -23.08 23.14 5.44
CA TYR A 160 -23.88 24.06 6.23
C TYR A 160 -24.75 23.25 7.17
N VAL A 161 -24.85 23.66 8.42
CA VAL A 161 -25.51 22.89 9.49
C VAL A 161 -26.64 23.70 10.13
N TRP A 162 -27.78 23.05 10.33
CA TRP A 162 -28.93 23.57 11.12
C TRP A 162 -29.34 22.56 12.17
N VAL A 163 -29.75 23.07 13.34
CA VAL A 163 -30.35 22.24 14.38
C VAL A 163 -31.67 22.89 14.76
N ASN A 164 -32.75 22.11 14.71
CA ASN A 164 -34.12 22.55 15.00
C ASN A 164 -34.53 23.82 14.20
N GLY A 165 -34.04 23.93 12.96
CA GLY A 165 -34.34 25.04 12.05
C GLY A 165 -33.45 26.27 12.24
N ALA A 166 -32.60 26.32 13.24
CA ALA A 166 -31.68 27.41 13.46
C ALA A 166 -30.31 27.10 12.76
N PHE A 167 -29.79 28.08 12.03
CA PHE A 167 -28.46 27.96 11.46
C PHE A 167 -27.39 27.85 12.55
N VAL A 168 -26.53 26.84 12.42
CA VAL A 168 -25.45 26.51 13.36
C VAL A 168 -24.12 27.03 12.86
N GLY A 169 -23.71 26.63 11.64
CA GLY A 169 -22.39 26.96 11.11
C GLY A 169 -22.10 26.44 9.72
N TYR A 170 -20.92 26.77 9.24
CA TYR A 170 -20.34 26.38 7.95
C TYR A 170 -18.91 25.89 8.18
N GLY A 171 -18.48 24.90 7.40
CA GLY A 171 -17.11 24.43 7.40
C GLY A 171 -16.71 23.81 6.08
N GLU A 172 -15.45 24.01 5.72
CA GLU A 172 -14.68 23.31 4.70
C GLU A 172 -13.63 22.44 5.40
N ASP A 173 -12.67 21.82 4.68
CA ASP A 173 -11.72 20.83 5.18
C ASP A 173 -12.40 19.59 5.78
N GLY A 174 -12.71 18.65 4.90
CA GLY A 174 -13.48 17.48 5.27
C GLY A 174 -12.69 16.36 5.94
N PHE A 175 -11.39 16.51 6.21
CA PHE A 175 -10.56 15.46 6.80
C PHE A 175 -10.13 15.74 8.24
N THR A 176 -10.49 16.91 8.79
CA THR A 176 -10.42 17.22 10.21
C THR A 176 -11.82 17.52 10.77
N PRO A 177 -12.04 17.37 12.09
CA PRO A 177 -13.37 17.57 12.67
C PRO A 177 -13.90 19.00 12.49
N ASN A 178 -15.16 19.12 12.05
CA ASN A 178 -15.92 20.36 12.10
C ASN A 178 -16.90 20.29 13.27
N GLU A 179 -16.64 21.04 14.34
CA GLU A 179 -17.39 21.06 15.58
C GLU A 179 -18.16 22.37 15.75
N PHE A 180 -19.42 22.28 16.18
CA PHE A 180 -20.30 23.43 16.35
C PHE A 180 -21.07 23.32 17.65
N ASP A 181 -21.09 24.39 18.45
CA ASP A 181 -21.91 24.48 19.69
C ASP A 181 -23.40 24.57 19.35
N ILE A 182 -24.19 23.62 19.89
CA ILE A 182 -25.61 23.53 19.70
C ILE A 182 -26.37 23.57 21.04
N THR A 183 -25.71 23.93 22.13
CA THR A 183 -26.23 23.86 23.50
C THR A 183 -27.58 24.52 23.64
N GLU A 184 -27.71 25.74 23.17
CA GLU A 184 -28.95 26.54 23.30
C GLU A 184 -30.05 26.13 22.31
N LEU A 185 -29.72 25.31 21.30
CA LEU A 185 -30.65 24.91 20.25
C LEU A 185 -31.37 23.58 20.55
N LEU A 186 -30.87 22.81 21.52
CA LEU A 186 -31.41 21.50 21.86
C LEU A 186 -32.67 21.58 22.68
N HIS A 187 -33.71 20.83 22.27
CA HIS A 187 -34.96 20.66 22.98
C HIS A 187 -34.98 19.41 23.86
N ASP A 188 -35.87 19.38 24.83
CA ASP A 188 -36.28 18.15 25.48
C ASP A 188 -37.08 17.29 24.49
N GLY A 189 -36.65 16.04 24.27
CA GLY A 189 -37.29 15.10 23.34
C GLY A 189 -36.61 14.99 21.99
N GLU A 190 -37.42 14.97 20.92
CA GLU A 190 -36.94 14.81 19.54
C GLU A 190 -36.31 16.11 19.03
N ASN A 191 -35.13 16.05 18.48
CA ASN A 191 -34.42 17.11 17.80
C ASN A 191 -34.16 16.70 16.35
N VAL A 192 -33.89 17.69 15.49
CA VAL A 192 -33.59 17.49 14.07
C VAL A 192 -32.30 18.20 13.73
N VAL A 193 -31.37 17.49 13.13
CA VAL A 193 -30.22 18.08 12.42
C VAL A 193 -30.49 18.03 10.92
N ALA A 194 -30.22 19.14 10.24
CA ALA A 194 -30.23 19.25 8.79
C ALA A 194 -28.85 19.73 8.32
N VAL A 195 -28.34 19.13 7.24
CA VAL A 195 -27.02 19.47 6.67
C VAL A 195 -27.16 19.62 5.16
N ALA A 196 -26.63 20.72 4.62
CA ALA A 196 -26.42 20.85 3.18
C ALA A 196 -24.93 20.61 2.89
N CYS A 197 -24.64 19.45 2.27
CA CYS A 197 -23.29 19.04 1.91
C CYS A 197 -23.09 19.26 0.41
N TYR A 198 -22.19 20.16 0.03
CA TYR A 198 -21.93 20.53 -1.35
C TYR A 198 -20.87 19.65 -1.98
N GLU A 199 -21.07 19.31 -3.28
CA GLU A 199 -20.11 18.59 -4.09
C GLU A 199 -18.85 19.43 -4.30
N TYR A 200 -19.01 20.69 -4.67
CA TYR A 200 -17.91 21.63 -4.91
C TYR A 200 -18.07 22.92 -4.09
N SER A 201 -16.94 23.40 -3.58
CA SER A 201 -16.76 24.67 -2.89
C SER A 201 -15.38 25.23 -3.24
N SER A 202 -14.99 26.40 -2.69
CA SER A 202 -13.62 26.90 -2.81
C SER A 202 -12.58 25.86 -2.33
N ALA A 203 -12.89 25.03 -1.33
CA ALA A 203 -12.04 23.93 -0.90
C ALA A 203 -11.64 22.97 -2.04
N SER A 204 -12.50 22.76 -3.03
CA SER A 204 -12.22 21.84 -4.14
C SER A 204 -11.00 22.23 -4.98
N TRP A 205 -10.55 23.48 -4.92
CA TRP A 205 -9.30 23.93 -5.53
C TRP A 205 -8.05 23.49 -4.77
N LEU A 206 -8.21 23.11 -3.49
CA LEU A 206 -7.16 22.64 -2.60
C LEU A 206 -7.26 21.13 -2.32
N GLU A 207 -8.23 20.43 -2.90
CA GLU A 207 -8.54 19.02 -2.62
C GLU A 207 -8.59 18.21 -3.92
N ASP A 208 -7.50 18.31 -4.70
CA ASP A 208 -7.35 17.66 -6.00
C ASP A 208 -6.47 16.38 -5.95
N GLN A 209 -6.53 15.64 -4.84
CA GLN A 209 -5.77 14.41 -4.65
C GLN A 209 -6.10 13.37 -5.72
N ASP A 210 -5.10 12.53 -6.05
CA ASP A 210 -5.26 11.35 -6.91
C ASP A 210 -6.08 10.27 -6.18
N PHE A 211 -7.40 10.41 -6.26
CA PHE A 211 -8.33 9.46 -5.67
C PHE A 211 -9.74 9.58 -6.28
N TRP A 212 -10.59 8.61 -5.98
CA TRP A 212 -12.01 8.71 -6.33
C TRP A 212 -12.67 9.95 -5.74
N ARG A 213 -13.36 10.72 -6.55
CA ARG A 213 -14.14 11.89 -6.12
C ARG A 213 -15.43 11.42 -5.46
N LEU A 214 -15.36 11.15 -4.17
CA LEU A 214 -16.47 10.62 -3.36
C LEU A 214 -16.95 11.68 -2.38
N HIS A 215 -18.28 11.92 -2.33
CA HIS A 215 -18.90 13.00 -1.59
C HIS A 215 -19.86 12.48 -0.52
N GLY A 216 -20.17 13.32 0.45
CA GLY A 216 -21.09 13.05 1.55
C GLY A 216 -20.41 13.04 2.92
N LEU A 217 -21.14 12.55 3.93
CA LEU A 217 -20.67 12.43 5.30
C LEU A 217 -19.97 11.07 5.47
N PHE A 218 -18.66 11.01 5.20
CA PHE A 218 -17.93 9.74 5.10
C PHE A 218 -17.20 9.28 6.37
N ARG A 219 -17.19 10.11 7.41
CA ARG A 219 -16.79 9.73 8.78
C ARG A 219 -17.93 9.97 9.74
N SER A 220 -17.74 9.56 10.98
CA SER A 220 -18.77 9.63 12.04
C SER A 220 -19.31 11.04 12.28
N VAL A 221 -20.55 11.10 12.71
CA VAL A 221 -21.19 12.30 13.26
C VAL A 221 -21.59 11.99 14.71
N GLU A 222 -21.22 12.87 15.65
CA GLU A 222 -21.53 12.67 17.05
C GLU A 222 -21.96 13.94 17.78
N LEU A 223 -22.65 13.76 18.89
CA LEU A 223 -22.79 14.80 19.89
C LEU A 223 -21.68 14.63 20.92
N ALA A 224 -21.01 15.71 21.26
CA ALA A 224 -19.97 15.77 22.29
C ALA A 224 -20.40 16.75 23.37
N ALA A 225 -20.63 16.29 24.60
CA ALA A 225 -20.91 17.17 25.72
C ALA A 225 -19.68 17.40 26.58
N ARG A 226 -19.51 18.60 27.07
CA ARG A 226 -18.46 19.01 27.98
C ARG A 226 -19.03 19.53 29.28
N PRO A 227 -18.42 19.24 30.45
CA PRO A 227 -18.78 19.92 31.69
C PRO A 227 -18.58 21.42 31.60
N HIS A 228 -19.24 22.19 32.48
CA HIS A 228 -19.08 23.66 32.52
C HIS A 228 -17.61 24.06 32.65
N VAL A 229 -16.89 23.45 33.59
CA VAL A 229 -15.42 23.54 33.66
C VAL A 229 -14.84 22.31 33.07
N HIS A 230 -14.00 22.48 32.04
CA HIS A 230 -13.38 21.35 31.37
C HIS A 230 -12.04 21.74 30.71
N ILE A 231 -11.27 20.69 30.39
CA ILE A 231 -10.04 20.82 29.61
C ILE A 231 -10.44 20.81 28.12
N GLU A 232 -10.24 21.96 27.46
CA GLU A 232 -10.54 22.12 26.04
C GLU A 232 -9.43 21.60 25.17
N ASN A 233 -8.18 21.83 25.54
CA ASN A 233 -7.03 21.41 24.77
C ASN A 233 -5.91 20.95 25.68
N THR A 234 -5.22 19.88 25.28
CA THR A 234 -4.04 19.35 25.94
C THR A 234 -2.91 19.24 24.92
N GLN A 235 -1.77 19.89 25.18
CA GLN A 235 -0.57 19.76 24.37
C GLN A 235 0.53 19.17 25.22
N ILE A 236 0.99 17.94 24.88
CA ILE A 236 1.94 17.16 25.67
C ILE A 236 3.28 17.08 24.93
N GLU A 237 4.36 17.41 25.62
CA GLU A 237 5.73 17.10 25.21
C GLU A 237 6.28 16.01 26.14
N ALA A 238 6.44 14.79 25.60
CA ALA A 238 6.98 13.62 26.30
C ALA A 238 8.34 13.26 25.71
N ASP A 239 9.40 13.82 26.30
CA ASP A 239 10.77 13.68 25.81
C ASP A 239 11.51 12.52 26.50
N TRP A 240 12.38 11.86 25.76
CA TRP A 240 13.33 10.87 26.24
C TRP A 240 14.76 11.32 25.96
N ASP A 241 15.55 11.50 27.02
CA ASP A 241 16.97 11.82 26.87
C ASP A 241 17.81 10.54 26.81
N PRO A 242 18.35 10.19 25.62
CA PRO A 242 19.15 8.97 25.45
C PRO A 242 20.51 9.02 26.14
N GLU A 243 21.05 10.21 26.43
CA GLU A 243 22.33 10.36 27.13
C GLU A 243 22.15 10.22 28.63
N ALA A 244 21.13 10.86 29.18
CA ALA A 244 20.81 10.80 30.62
C ALA A 244 20.07 9.52 30.99
N GLY A 245 19.39 8.86 30.05
CA GLY A 245 18.51 7.72 30.32
C GLY A 245 17.30 8.10 31.17
N THR A 246 16.78 9.32 30.98
CA THR A 246 15.64 9.88 31.71
C THR A 246 14.57 10.39 30.78
N ALA A 247 13.33 10.40 31.25
CA ALA A 247 12.21 11.05 30.55
C ALA A 247 11.82 12.36 31.22
N SER A 248 11.10 13.22 30.48
CA SER A 248 10.37 14.35 31.04
C SER A 248 9.02 14.50 30.36
N LEU A 249 8.04 14.99 31.12
CA LEU A 249 6.70 15.28 30.59
C LEU A 249 6.38 16.74 30.93
N ASP A 250 6.13 17.51 29.90
CA ASP A 250 5.58 18.86 29.99
C ASP A 250 4.22 18.88 29.30
N ALA A 251 3.21 19.49 29.90
CA ALA A 251 1.88 19.62 29.30
C ALA A 251 1.32 21.04 29.50
N ALA A 252 0.79 21.60 28.44
CA ALA A 252 0.03 22.84 28.43
C ALA A 252 -1.47 22.50 28.28
N LEU A 253 -2.26 22.90 29.28
CA LEU A 253 -3.70 22.67 29.33
C LEU A 253 -4.43 23.98 29.13
N THR A 254 -5.44 24.01 28.25
CA THR A 254 -6.42 25.09 28.19
C THR A 254 -7.66 24.66 28.98
N VAL A 255 -7.95 25.30 30.09
CA VAL A 255 -9.09 24.99 30.95
C VAL A 255 -10.14 26.08 30.79
N LEU A 256 -11.30 25.73 30.27
CA LEU A 256 -12.41 26.66 30.14
C LEU A 256 -13.12 26.82 31.47
N ASN A 257 -13.59 28.05 31.77
CA ASN A 257 -14.23 28.41 33.04
C ASN A 257 -13.43 28.07 34.30
N ALA A 258 -12.08 28.10 34.18
CA ALA A 258 -11.16 27.74 35.24
C ALA A 258 -11.39 28.43 36.60
N ALA A 259 -11.98 29.62 36.59
CA ALA A 259 -12.33 30.37 37.81
C ALA A 259 -13.29 29.62 38.75
N ASP A 260 -14.06 28.69 38.20
CA ASP A 260 -15.03 27.87 38.96
C ASP A 260 -14.43 26.50 39.40
N ALA A 261 -13.18 26.21 39.04
CA ALA A 261 -12.40 25.09 39.55
C ALA A 261 -11.48 25.50 40.69
N ALA A 262 -10.92 24.50 41.39
CA ALA A 262 -9.88 24.73 42.43
C ALA A 262 -8.51 24.31 41.94
N THR A 263 -8.41 23.04 41.49
CA THR A 263 -7.12 22.45 41.12
C THR A 263 -7.23 21.50 39.90
N VAL A 264 -6.09 21.29 39.26
CA VAL A 264 -5.87 20.20 38.30
C VAL A 264 -4.87 19.21 38.89
N ARG A 265 -5.17 17.92 38.74
CA ARG A 265 -4.28 16.85 39.15
C ARG A 265 -3.92 15.98 37.97
N ALA A 266 -2.63 15.93 37.63
CA ALA A 266 -2.11 15.05 36.59
C ALA A 266 -1.51 13.79 37.21
N THR A 267 -1.83 12.63 36.67
CA THR A 267 -1.34 11.33 37.12
C THR A 267 -0.86 10.53 35.90
N LEU A 268 0.43 10.21 35.89
CA LEU A 268 1.02 9.33 34.87
C LEU A 268 1.05 7.89 35.40
N LYS A 269 0.51 6.96 34.60
CA LYS A 269 0.41 5.53 34.93
C LYS A 269 1.15 4.68 33.93
N ASP A 270 1.74 3.56 34.38
CA ASP A 270 2.26 2.53 33.48
C ASP A 270 1.14 1.63 32.92
N ALA A 271 1.51 0.66 32.05
CA ALA A 271 0.58 -0.27 31.45
C ALA A 271 -0.16 -1.17 32.44
N ASP A 272 0.39 -1.37 33.63
CA ASP A 272 -0.24 -2.13 34.71
C ASP A 272 -1.16 -1.26 35.61
N GLY A 273 -1.28 0.04 35.31
CA GLY A 273 -2.08 1.03 36.02
C GLY A 273 -1.41 1.59 37.27
N ASN A 274 -0.12 1.31 37.50
CA ASN A 274 0.61 1.86 38.66
C ASN A 274 0.97 3.32 38.41
N THR A 275 0.79 4.17 39.40
CA THR A 275 1.20 5.58 39.32
C THR A 275 2.73 5.67 39.29
N VAL A 276 3.24 6.23 38.20
CA VAL A 276 4.66 6.51 37.96
C VAL A 276 5.02 7.90 38.48
N TRP A 277 4.13 8.85 38.26
CA TRP A 277 4.27 10.23 38.69
C TRP A 277 2.93 10.89 38.91
N GLN A 278 2.86 11.88 39.78
CA GLN A 278 1.66 12.65 40.02
C GLN A 278 2.01 14.07 40.49
N THR A 279 1.23 15.05 40.10
CA THR A 279 1.29 16.43 40.57
C THR A 279 -0.11 17.02 40.70
N THR A 280 -0.21 18.12 41.48
CA THR A 280 -1.45 18.91 41.57
C THR A 280 -1.06 20.39 41.53
N GLY A 281 -1.80 21.19 40.76
CA GLY A 281 -1.61 22.62 40.63
C GLY A 281 -2.94 23.38 40.70
N ASP A 282 -2.89 24.68 40.82
CA ASP A 282 -4.09 25.52 40.73
C ASP A 282 -4.66 25.46 39.28
N ALA A 283 -5.99 25.46 39.15
CA ALA A 283 -6.64 25.52 37.87
C ALA A 283 -6.63 26.96 37.35
N GLU A 284 -5.93 27.20 36.23
CA GLU A 284 -5.88 28.46 35.51
C GLU A 284 -6.36 28.24 34.08
N ALA A 285 -6.76 29.31 33.37
CA ALA A 285 -7.20 29.22 31.98
C ALA A 285 -6.11 28.64 31.07
N GLN A 286 -4.86 28.85 31.41
CA GLN A 286 -3.69 28.19 30.84
C GLN A 286 -2.90 27.58 31.98
N THR A 287 -2.97 26.28 32.14
CA THR A 287 -2.29 25.54 33.23
C THR A 287 -1.11 24.78 32.64
N ALA A 288 0.07 25.04 33.16
CA ALA A 288 1.28 24.30 32.76
C ALA A 288 1.61 23.25 33.82
N ILE A 289 1.93 22.04 33.34
CA ILE A 289 2.33 20.89 34.17
C ILE A 289 3.71 20.45 33.71
N SER A 290 4.62 20.20 34.66
CA SER A 290 5.96 19.67 34.38
C SER A 290 6.33 18.59 35.38
N SER A 291 6.87 17.50 34.89
CA SER A 291 7.33 16.40 35.73
C SER A 291 8.76 16.59 36.24
N GLY A 292 9.55 17.38 35.52
CA GLY A 292 11.00 17.29 35.64
C GLY A 292 11.51 15.89 35.20
N PRO A 293 12.78 15.54 35.50
CA PRO A 293 13.37 14.27 35.10
C PRO A 293 12.73 13.06 35.82
N LEU A 294 12.19 12.13 35.01
CA LEU A 294 11.60 10.86 35.47
C LEU A 294 12.60 9.73 35.25
N GLN A 295 12.71 8.82 36.24
CA GLN A 295 13.56 7.63 36.17
C GLN A 295 12.70 6.37 35.93
N GLY A 296 13.29 5.39 35.23
CA GLY A 296 12.64 4.08 35.03
C GLY A 296 11.53 4.08 33.99
N ILE A 297 11.43 5.13 33.20
CA ILE A 297 10.54 5.21 32.03
C ILE A 297 11.20 4.47 30.86
N ALA A 298 10.44 3.63 30.16
CA ALA A 298 10.86 3.00 28.91
C ALA A 298 10.48 3.91 27.72
N PRO A 299 11.40 4.17 26.78
CA PRO A 299 11.09 4.98 25.62
C PRO A 299 10.17 4.25 24.63
N TRP A 300 9.40 5.04 23.87
CA TRP A 300 8.58 4.55 22.76
C TRP A 300 9.40 4.49 21.47
N SER A 301 9.18 3.43 20.68
CA SER A 301 9.67 3.29 19.30
C SER A 301 8.79 2.28 18.55
N ALA A 302 8.90 2.22 17.20
CA ALA A 302 8.17 1.20 16.41
C ALA A 302 8.57 -0.24 16.76
N GLU A 303 9.78 -0.45 17.31
CA GLU A 303 10.24 -1.77 17.77
C GLU A 303 9.75 -2.13 19.17
N SER A 304 9.50 -1.10 19.99
CA SER A 304 9.02 -1.26 21.37
C SER A 304 8.04 -0.11 21.69
N PRO A 305 6.76 -0.25 21.30
CA PRO A 305 5.77 0.81 21.43
C PRO A 305 5.22 0.92 22.85
N THR A 306 6.10 1.26 23.80
CA THR A 306 5.74 1.39 25.22
C THR A 306 4.94 2.66 25.46
N LEU A 307 3.71 2.51 25.90
CA LEU A 307 2.79 3.61 26.21
C LEU A 307 2.51 3.69 27.70
N TYR A 308 2.37 4.92 28.15
CA TYR A 308 1.88 5.31 29.47
C TYR A 308 0.52 5.97 29.30
N GLU A 309 -0.21 6.19 30.39
CA GLU A 309 -1.48 6.89 30.40
C GLU A 309 -1.39 8.11 31.32
N LEU A 310 -1.64 9.29 30.74
CA LEU A 310 -1.76 10.53 31.49
C LEU A 310 -3.23 10.83 31.73
N ASP A 311 -3.65 10.73 32.97
CA ASP A 311 -4.95 11.21 33.42
C ASP A 311 -4.81 12.61 33.99
N VAL A 312 -5.72 13.50 33.64
CA VAL A 312 -5.81 14.84 34.21
C VAL A 312 -7.21 15.06 34.75
N ASP A 313 -7.29 15.17 36.08
CA ASP A 313 -8.52 15.47 36.80
C ASP A 313 -8.70 16.97 37.01
N VAL A 314 -9.87 17.50 36.68
CA VAL A 314 -10.33 18.83 37.12
C VAL A 314 -11.11 18.69 38.39
N ILE A 315 -10.72 19.42 39.41
CA ILE A 315 -11.25 19.30 40.81
C ILE A 315 -11.87 20.63 41.18
N ASP A 316 -13.09 20.59 41.71
CA ASP A 316 -13.82 21.77 42.17
C ASP A 316 -13.37 22.24 43.56
N GLN A 317 -13.96 23.36 44.05
CA GLN A 317 -13.63 23.93 45.35
C GLN A 317 -14.09 23.05 46.55
N ALA A 318 -14.99 22.08 46.32
CA ALA A 318 -15.43 21.11 47.32
C ALA A 318 -14.47 19.91 47.41
N GLY A 319 -13.54 19.76 46.45
CA GLY A 319 -12.60 18.65 46.35
C GLY A 319 -13.15 17.47 45.57
N ASP A 320 -14.26 17.64 44.84
CA ASP A 320 -14.82 16.62 43.97
C ASP A 320 -14.23 16.72 42.57
N VAL A 321 -13.91 15.56 41.94
CA VAL A 321 -13.47 15.50 40.53
C VAL A 321 -14.70 15.67 39.66
N ILE A 322 -14.68 16.69 38.80
CA ILE A 322 -15.78 17.03 37.86
C ILE A 322 -15.53 16.55 36.45
N GLU A 323 -14.28 16.48 36.02
CA GLU A 323 -13.85 15.91 34.75
C GLU A 323 -12.56 15.11 34.93
N CYS A 324 -12.40 14.06 34.15
CA CYS A 324 -11.12 13.37 33.97
C CYS A 324 -10.86 13.27 32.45
N THR A 325 -9.69 13.75 32.01
CA THR A 325 -9.21 13.46 30.64
C THR A 325 -8.17 12.36 30.70
N SER A 326 -8.09 11.55 29.65
CA SER A 326 -7.08 10.49 29.52
C SER A 326 -6.44 10.54 28.13
N GLN A 327 -5.11 10.45 28.12
CA GLN A 327 -4.29 10.47 26.89
C GLN A 327 -3.17 9.43 27.01
N LYS A 328 -3.01 8.61 25.94
CA LYS A 328 -1.83 7.75 25.81
C LYS A 328 -0.58 8.58 25.54
N VAL A 329 0.52 8.26 26.17
CA VAL A 329 1.78 9.00 26.07
C VAL A 329 2.93 8.05 25.80
N GLY A 330 3.70 8.32 24.76
CA GLY A 330 4.94 7.62 24.45
C GLY A 330 6.14 8.58 24.55
N PHE A 331 7.09 8.26 25.41
CA PHE A 331 8.28 9.10 25.60
C PHE A 331 9.30 8.83 24.50
N ARG A 332 9.64 9.84 23.73
CA ARG A 332 10.62 9.75 22.65
C ARG A 332 11.27 11.07 22.35
N ARG A 333 12.46 11.02 21.73
CA ARG A 333 13.12 12.19 21.13
C ARG A 333 13.34 11.94 19.65
N PHE A 334 12.75 12.78 18.80
CA PHE A 334 12.94 12.73 17.37
C PHE A 334 13.49 14.07 16.86
N ARG A 335 14.60 14.06 16.11
CA ARG A 335 15.32 15.27 15.69
C ARG A 335 16.11 15.04 14.42
N ILE A 336 16.49 16.15 13.76
CA ILE A 336 17.57 16.17 12.77
C ILE A 336 18.87 16.54 13.49
N GLU A 337 19.84 15.62 13.46
CA GLU A 337 21.16 15.79 14.04
C GLU A 337 22.22 15.61 12.94
N ASP A 338 23.03 16.65 12.67
CA ASP A 338 24.03 16.64 11.60
C ASP A 338 23.49 16.23 10.20
N GLY A 339 22.23 16.61 9.89
CA GLY A 339 21.56 16.27 8.66
C GLY A 339 21.07 14.81 8.58
N ILE A 340 20.85 14.17 9.73
CA ILE A 340 20.35 12.81 9.88
C ILE A 340 19.14 12.84 10.79
N LEU A 341 18.05 12.18 10.38
CA LEU A 341 16.89 11.96 11.24
C LEU A 341 17.21 10.87 12.26
N THR A 342 17.02 11.20 13.54
CA THR A 342 17.29 10.29 14.66
C THR A 342 16.07 10.14 15.55
N ILE A 343 15.84 8.92 16.05
CA ILE A 343 14.87 8.63 17.11
C ILE A 343 15.62 8.04 18.30
N ASN A 344 15.43 8.64 19.48
CA ASN A 344 16.12 8.23 20.71
C ASN A 344 17.64 8.10 20.53
N GLY A 345 18.23 9.03 19.74
CA GLY A 345 19.68 9.07 19.46
C GLY A 345 20.17 8.03 18.45
N LYS A 346 19.27 7.35 17.72
CA LYS A 346 19.62 6.40 16.65
C LYS A 346 19.08 6.87 15.31
N ARG A 347 19.91 6.73 14.25
CA ARG A 347 19.49 7.00 12.87
C ARG A 347 18.30 6.13 12.51
N ILE A 348 17.22 6.74 12.05
CA ILE A 348 16.04 6.04 11.52
C ILE A 348 16.16 5.81 10.02
N VAL A 349 15.58 4.72 9.53
CA VAL A 349 15.28 4.50 8.11
C VAL A 349 13.80 4.18 8.01
N PHE A 350 13.08 5.01 7.27
CA PHE A 350 11.67 4.80 6.97
C PHE A 350 11.54 3.71 5.90
N LYS A 351 10.90 2.62 6.26
CA LYS A 351 10.51 1.50 5.40
C LYS A 351 9.01 1.61 5.24
N GLY A 352 8.58 2.57 4.41
CA GLY A 352 7.25 3.11 4.42
C GLY A 352 6.40 2.73 3.23
N ALA A 353 5.11 3.04 3.36
CA ALA A 353 4.15 3.10 2.26
C ALA A 353 3.25 4.33 2.44
N ASP A 354 2.77 4.87 1.34
CA ASP A 354 1.74 5.89 1.29
C ASP A 354 0.39 5.23 1.46
N ARG A 355 -0.54 5.85 2.21
CA ARG A 355 -1.79 5.19 2.53
C ARG A 355 -2.99 6.09 2.36
N HIS A 356 -3.87 5.73 1.42
CA HIS A 356 -5.24 6.19 1.39
C HIS A 356 -6.13 5.41 2.35
N GLU A 357 -7.13 6.08 2.95
CA GLU A 357 -8.25 5.41 3.60
C GLU A 357 -9.19 4.89 2.51
N PHE A 358 -9.20 3.59 2.25
CA PHE A 358 -10.00 3.03 1.17
C PHE A 358 -10.55 1.63 1.48
N ASP A 359 -11.76 1.37 1.00
CA ASP A 359 -12.42 0.06 0.99
C ASP A 359 -13.27 -0.08 -0.28
N ALA A 360 -13.17 -1.23 -0.94
CA ALA A 360 -13.80 -1.47 -2.24
C ALA A 360 -15.35 -1.41 -2.23
N GLU A 361 -15.99 -1.51 -1.06
CA GLU A 361 -17.45 -1.43 -0.89
C GLU A 361 -17.89 -0.02 -0.47
N ARG A 362 -17.08 0.64 0.36
CA ARG A 362 -17.46 1.82 1.12
C ARG A 362 -16.67 3.08 0.74
N GLY A 363 -15.69 2.96 -0.18
CA GLY A 363 -14.79 4.08 -0.47
C GLY A 363 -13.98 4.49 0.75
N ARG A 364 -13.93 5.76 1.08
CA ARG A 364 -13.20 6.29 2.25
C ARG A 364 -13.90 6.09 3.60
N ALA A 365 -15.12 5.56 3.62
CA ALA A 365 -15.84 5.25 4.86
C ALA A 365 -15.36 3.91 5.46
N ILE A 366 -14.09 3.85 5.84
CA ILE A 366 -13.44 2.67 6.42
C ILE A 366 -13.83 2.45 7.88
N THR A 367 -13.71 1.21 8.34
CA THR A 367 -13.98 0.78 9.70
C THR A 367 -12.69 0.64 10.52
N GLU A 368 -12.82 0.52 11.85
CA GLU A 368 -11.69 0.20 12.73
C GLU A 368 -11.04 -1.14 12.35
N GLN A 369 -11.83 -2.14 11.89
CA GLN A 369 -11.26 -3.42 11.46
C GLN A 369 -10.37 -3.26 10.22
N ASP A 370 -10.75 -2.41 9.27
CA ASP A 370 -9.92 -2.11 8.09
C ASP A 370 -8.58 -1.50 8.52
N MET A 371 -8.60 -0.57 9.48
CA MET A 371 -7.38 0.03 10.04
C MET A 371 -6.49 -0.98 10.79
N ILE A 372 -7.10 -1.91 11.54
CA ILE A 372 -6.36 -3.00 12.23
C ILE A 372 -5.71 -3.93 11.19
N ASP A 373 -6.44 -4.30 10.14
CA ASP A 373 -5.92 -5.17 9.07
C ASP A 373 -4.74 -4.50 8.36
N ASP A 374 -4.81 -3.18 8.12
CA ASP A 374 -3.74 -2.39 7.51
C ASP A 374 -2.47 -2.36 8.39
N VAL A 375 -2.62 -2.07 9.70
CA VAL A 375 -1.48 -2.09 10.65
C VAL A 375 -0.86 -3.49 10.74
N VAL A 376 -1.69 -4.54 10.79
CA VAL A 376 -1.22 -5.93 10.82
C VAL A 376 -0.45 -6.28 9.54
N PHE A 377 -0.93 -5.82 8.38
CA PHE A 377 -0.19 -5.99 7.13
C PHE A 377 1.19 -5.32 7.19
N CYS A 378 1.28 -4.08 7.67
CA CYS A 378 2.55 -3.38 7.85
C CYS A 378 3.53 -4.19 8.71
N LYS A 379 3.11 -4.63 9.90
CA LYS A 379 3.97 -5.41 10.81
C LYS A 379 4.42 -6.74 10.20
N ARG A 380 3.55 -7.42 9.45
CA ARG A 380 3.86 -8.70 8.79
C ARG A 380 4.82 -8.56 7.61
N HIS A 381 4.89 -7.38 7.01
CA HIS A 381 5.73 -7.12 5.84
C HIS A 381 6.94 -6.21 6.13
N ASN A 382 7.29 -6.03 7.40
CA ASN A 382 8.42 -5.20 7.85
C ASN A 382 8.30 -3.71 7.47
N ILE A 383 7.08 -3.24 7.17
CA ILE A 383 6.78 -1.82 6.99
C ILE A 383 6.73 -1.18 8.38
N ASN A 384 7.56 -0.16 8.62
CA ASN A 384 7.67 0.51 9.91
C ASN A 384 7.07 1.90 9.94
N SER A 385 6.63 2.41 8.78
CA SER A 385 6.15 3.78 8.65
C SER A 385 5.06 3.93 7.58
N ILE A 386 4.19 4.93 7.78
CA ILE A 386 3.13 5.31 6.87
C ILE A 386 3.15 6.83 6.70
N ARG A 387 2.97 7.32 5.46
CA ARG A 387 2.55 8.69 5.18
C ARG A 387 1.05 8.70 4.96
N THR A 388 0.35 9.61 5.66
CA THR A 388 -1.11 9.73 5.53
C THR A 388 -1.46 10.50 4.26
N SER A 389 -1.41 9.83 3.14
CA SER A 389 -1.57 10.41 1.80
C SER A 389 -3.05 10.60 1.44
N HIS A 390 -3.52 11.81 1.12
CA HIS A 390 -2.82 13.11 1.31
C HIS A 390 -3.71 13.97 2.19
N TYR A 391 -4.01 13.47 3.38
CA TYR A 391 -4.94 14.08 4.35
C TYR A 391 -4.83 13.40 5.73
N PRO A 392 -5.17 14.10 6.81
CA PRO A 392 -5.24 13.49 8.14
C PRO A 392 -6.23 12.30 8.16
N ASN A 393 -5.76 11.15 8.63
CA ASN A 393 -6.58 9.93 8.73
C ASN A 393 -7.57 10.01 9.91
N GLN A 394 -8.42 9.00 10.09
CA GLN A 394 -9.31 8.91 11.25
C GLN A 394 -8.48 8.85 12.56
N GLU A 395 -8.99 9.44 13.64
CA GLU A 395 -8.29 9.51 14.95
C GLU A 395 -7.82 8.13 15.44
N ARG A 396 -8.64 7.09 15.26
CA ARG A 396 -8.30 5.73 15.68
C ARG A 396 -7.06 5.16 14.99
N TRP A 397 -6.75 5.62 13.77
CA TRP A 397 -5.53 5.23 13.07
C TRP A 397 -4.26 5.61 13.83
N TYR A 398 -4.21 6.81 14.37
CA TYR A 398 -3.05 7.30 15.15
C TYR A 398 -2.91 6.52 16.47
N GLU A 399 -4.02 6.23 17.17
CA GLU A 399 -3.98 5.37 18.36
C GLU A 399 -3.42 3.98 18.01
N LEU A 400 -3.85 3.38 16.89
CA LEU A 400 -3.33 2.08 16.44
C LEU A 400 -1.84 2.15 16.08
N CYS A 401 -1.39 3.21 15.44
CA CYS A 401 0.02 3.42 15.15
C CYS A 401 0.86 3.58 16.42
N ASP A 402 0.33 4.25 17.44
CA ASP A 402 0.94 4.35 18.76
C ASP A 402 1.05 2.98 19.45
N GLU A 403 -0.02 2.17 19.38
CA GLU A 403 -0.13 0.87 20.04
C GLU A 403 0.72 -0.21 19.35
N TYR A 404 0.72 -0.27 18.04
CA TYR A 404 1.45 -1.28 17.25
C TYR A 404 2.89 -0.88 16.91
N GLY A 405 3.23 0.40 17.03
CA GLY A 405 4.53 0.94 16.67
C GLY A 405 4.70 1.08 15.16
N ILE A 406 4.07 2.11 14.60
CA ILE A 406 4.25 2.58 13.21
C ILE A 406 4.59 4.06 13.28
N TYR A 407 5.63 4.49 12.59
CA TYR A 407 5.99 5.90 12.45
C TYR A 407 5.10 6.59 11.41
N LEU A 408 4.73 7.83 11.66
CA LEU A 408 3.85 8.59 10.77
C LEU A 408 4.52 9.86 10.25
N ILE A 409 4.32 10.12 8.96
CA ILE A 409 4.28 11.47 8.40
C ILE A 409 2.79 11.82 8.33
N ASP A 410 2.39 12.83 9.11
CA ASP A 410 1.01 13.30 9.12
C ASP A 410 0.87 14.48 8.15
N GLU A 411 -0.07 14.38 7.21
CA GLU A 411 -0.14 15.30 6.08
C GLU A 411 -1.44 16.08 6.06
N ALA A 412 -1.30 17.40 5.85
CA ALA A 412 -2.43 18.30 5.73
C ALA A 412 -3.21 18.01 4.43
N ASN A 413 -4.52 18.17 4.50
CA ASN A 413 -5.43 18.03 3.36
C ASN A 413 -5.24 19.17 2.36
N LEU A 414 -4.23 19.06 1.54
CA LEU A 414 -3.87 20.07 0.54
C LEU A 414 -3.23 19.42 -0.68
N GLU A 415 -3.91 19.50 -1.81
CA GLU A 415 -3.39 19.20 -3.14
C GLU A 415 -4.08 20.06 -4.20
N ALA A 416 -3.28 20.64 -5.10
CA ALA A 416 -3.78 21.51 -6.16
C ALA A 416 -3.11 21.20 -7.52
N HIS A 417 -2.94 19.89 -7.80
CA HIS A 417 -2.19 19.37 -8.94
C HIS A 417 -2.70 19.93 -10.28
N GLY A 418 -4.01 19.97 -10.50
CA GLY A 418 -4.64 20.47 -11.71
C GLY A 418 -4.40 21.96 -11.98
N SER A 419 -3.92 22.75 -10.99
CA SER A 419 -3.66 24.17 -11.21
C SER A 419 -2.31 24.44 -11.90
N TRP A 420 -1.40 23.46 -11.96
CA TRP A 420 -0.02 23.69 -12.45
C TRP A 420 0.53 22.61 -13.38
N SER A 421 -0.16 21.53 -13.61
CA SER A 421 0.36 20.35 -14.33
C SER A 421 0.35 20.46 -15.85
N LEU A 422 -0.19 21.50 -16.47
CA LEU A 422 -0.31 21.58 -17.92
C LEU A 422 1.04 21.80 -18.61
N PRO A 423 1.41 20.97 -19.59
CA PRO A 423 2.65 21.12 -20.33
C PRO A 423 2.70 22.45 -21.10
N GLY A 424 3.74 23.23 -20.86
CA GLY A 424 4.01 24.47 -21.59
C GLY A 424 3.53 25.76 -20.92
N ASP A 425 2.89 25.67 -19.76
CA ASP A 425 2.53 26.83 -18.98
C ASP A 425 3.75 27.50 -18.36
N VAL A 426 3.69 28.84 -18.25
CA VAL A 426 4.65 29.62 -17.48
C VAL A 426 4.16 29.62 -16.05
N LEU A 427 4.70 28.70 -15.27
CA LEU A 427 4.33 28.54 -13.86
C LEU A 427 5.02 29.60 -13.01
N THR A 428 4.22 30.34 -12.24
CA THR A 428 4.73 31.24 -11.21
C THR A 428 3.84 31.14 -9.99
N GLU A 429 4.41 31.37 -8.83
CA GLU A 429 3.71 31.35 -7.54
C GLU A 429 2.54 32.34 -7.45
N ASP A 430 2.47 33.33 -8.35
CA ASP A 430 1.38 34.31 -8.43
C ASP A 430 0.20 33.84 -9.31
N THR A 431 0.38 32.84 -10.15
CA THR A 431 -0.63 32.41 -11.14
C THR A 431 -1.36 31.14 -10.78
N ILE A 432 -0.84 30.35 -9.83
CA ILE A 432 -1.35 29.04 -9.43
C ILE A 432 -1.93 29.06 -8.01
N VAL A 433 -2.74 28.05 -7.68
CA VAL A 433 -3.37 27.88 -6.37
C VAL A 433 -2.56 26.85 -5.56
N PRO A 434 -2.28 27.08 -4.26
CA PRO A 434 -2.43 28.34 -3.55
C PRO A 434 -1.28 29.33 -3.84
N GLY A 435 -0.07 28.83 -4.22
CA GLY A 435 1.10 29.63 -4.58
C GLY A 435 1.39 30.77 -3.58
N SER A 436 1.36 32.02 -4.08
CA SER A 436 1.52 33.24 -3.25
C SER A 436 0.22 34.05 -3.14
N LYS A 437 -0.94 33.45 -3.46
CA LYS A 437 -2.25 34.12 -3.40
C LYS A 437 -2.74 34.22 -1.96
N ARG A 438 -2.74 35.43 -1.40
CA ARG A 438 -3.03 35.69 0.02
C ARG A 438 -4.45 35.30 0.45
N GLU A 439 -5.40 35.30 -0.46
CA GLU A 439 -6.78 34.90 -0.19
C GLU A 439 -6.88 33.43 0.22
N TRP A 440 -5.93 32.58 -0.16
CA TRP A 440 -5.90 31.17 0.20
C TRP A 440 -5.09 30.88 1.49
N GLU A 441 -4.31 31.84 1.99
CA GLU A 441 -3.41 31.65 3.14
C GLU A 441 -4.17 31.17 4.38
N GLY A 442 -5.35 31.78 4.66
CA GLY A 442 -6.15 31.42 5.83
C GLY A 442 -6.61 29.97 5.82
N ALA A 443 -7.18 29.52 4.70
CA ALA A 443 -7.66 28.14 4.53
C ALA A 443 -6.52 27.13 4.60
N CYS A 444 -5.35 27.41 4.00
CA CYS A 444 -4.20 26.51 4.04
C CYS A 444 -3.58 26.43 5.44
N VAL A 445 -3.45 27.54 6.14
CA VAL A 445 -2.95 27.55 7.52
C VAL A 445 -3.92 26.85 8.47
N ASP A 446 -5.23 26.99 8.27
CA ASP A 446 -6.23 26.28 9.09
C ASP A 446 -6.12 24.77 8.96
N ARG A 447 -5.86 24.24 7.76
CA ARG A 447 -5.69 22.81 7.50
C ARG A 447 -4.53 22.21 8.30
N VAL A 448 -3.35 22.84 8.28
CA VAL A 448 -2.22 22.39 9.12
C VAL A 448 -2.48 22.60 10.60
N ASN A 449 -3.16 23.71 10.99
CA ASN A 449 -3.50 23.97 12.38
C ASN A 449 -4.47 22.90 12.93
N SER A 450 -5.50 22.55 12.17
CA SER A 450 -6.52 21.57 12.57
C SER A 450 -5.92 20.19 12.71
N MET A 451 -5.08 19.76 11.76
CA MET A 451 -4.29 18.53 11.84
C MET A 451 -3.41 18.50 13.10
N MET A 452 -2.56 19.51 13.26
CA MET A 452 -1.61 19.54 14.36
C MET A 452 -2.29 19.57 15.72
N ARG A 453 -3.34 20.38 15.90
CA ARG A 453 -4.05 20.49 17.18
C ARG A 453 -4.66 19.15 17.56
N ARG A 454 -5.26 18.44 16.61
CA ARG A 454 -5.85 17.12 16.83
C ARG A 454 -4.79 16.08 17.19
N ASP A 455 -3.68 16.00 16.41
CA ASP A 455 -2.79 14.85 16.39
C ASP A 455 -1.46 15.05 17.13
N TYR A 456 -1.23 16.24 17.69
CA TYR A 456 0.02 16.62 18.35
C TYR A 456 0.51 15.60 19.41
N ASN A 457 -0.41 14.98 20.15
CA ASN A 457 -0.10 14.14 21.31
C ASN A 457 0.31 12.70 20.94
N HIS A 458 0.23 12.32 19.67
CA HIS A 458 0.56 10.97 19.23
C HIS A 458 2.08 10.79 19.08
N PRO A 459 2.69 9.83 19.81
CA PRO A 459 4.13 9.56 19.70
C PRO A 459 4.52 9.00 18.32
N SER A 460 3.60 8.38 17.60
CA SER A 460 3.81 7.87 16.24
C SER A 460 4.04 8.97 15.22
N VAL A 461 3.45 10.15 15.37
CA VAL A 461 3.63 11.30 14.47
C VAL A 461 5.04 11.87 14.67
N LEU A 462 5.90 11.69 13.67
CA LEU A 462 7.29 12.13 13.70
C LEU A 462 7.55 13.39 12.85
N ILE A 463 6.81 13.56 11.77
CA ILE A 463 7.01 14.59 10.76
C ILE A 463 5.65 15.20 10.42
N TRP A 464 5.58 16.53 10.32
CA TRP A 464 4.44 17.25 9.78
C TRP A 464 4.65 17.53 8.31
N SER A 465 3.66 17.23 7.46
CA SER A 465 3.68 17.51 6.03
C SER A 465 2.69 18.61 5.68
N LEU A 466 3.12 19.57 4.87
CA LEU A 466 2.29 20.71 4.48
C LEU A 466 1.25 20.39 3.40
N GLY A 467 1.30 19.20 2.84
CA GLY A 467 0.41 18.76 1.76
C GLY A 467 1.16 18.06 0.65
N ASN A 468 0.48 17.83 -0.45
CA ASN A 468 0.95 17.13 -1.64
C ASN A 468 0.87 18.05 -2.87
N GLU A 469 1.59 17.74 -3.90
CA GLU A 469 1.59 18.18 -5.32
C GLU A 469 0.92 19.53 -5.59
N SER A 470 1.33 20.54 -4.84
CA SER A 470 0.93 21.92 -5.00
C SER A 470 2.15 22.79 -5.23
N TYR A 471 2.09 23.68 -6.20
CA TYR A 471 3.24 24.54 -6.50
C TYR A 471 3.52 25.52 -5.36
N VAL A 472 4.75 25.49 -4.87
CA VAL A 472 5.18 26.22 -3.68
C VAL A 472 5.18 27.76 -3.88
N GLY A 473 4.78 28.49 -2.83
CA GLY A 473 4.77 29.96 -2.79
C GLY A 473 4.76 30.49 -1.36
N ASP A 474 4.44 31.77 -1.18
CA ASP A 474 4.42 32.43 0.13
C ASP A 474 3.40 31.84 1.10
N VAL A 475 2.33 31.21 0.60
CA VAL A 475 1.36 30.49 1.43
C VAL A 475 2.04 29.36 2.20
N PHE A 476 2.93 28.60 1.55
CA PHE A 476 3.68 27.52 2.21
C PHE A 476 4.69 28.05 3.24
N ARG A 477 5.24 29.27 3.06
CA ARG A 477 6.04 29.93 4.12
C ARG A 477 5.20 30.25 5.34
N ALA A 478 3.96 30.70 5.14
CA ALA A 478 3.04 30.97 6.25
C ALA A 478 2.68 29.66 6.99
N MET A 479 2.38 28.58 6.26
CA MET A 479 2.12 27.25 6.83
C MET A 479 3.33 26.73 7.61
N TYR A 480 4.52 26.73 7.00
CA TYR A 480 5.77 26.30 7.65
C TYR A 480 6.04 27.05 8.93
N LYS A 481 5.91 28.36 8.89
CA LYS A 481 6.07 29.21 10.07
C LYS A 481 5.05 28.86 11.15
N HIS A 482 3.80 28.64 10.80
CA HIS A 482 2.74 28.27 11.73
C HIS A 482 3.02 26.94 12.42
N VAL A 483 3.49 25.93 11.66
CA VAL A 483 3.89 24.64 12.22
C VAL A 483 4.96 24.81 13.27
N HIS A 484 6.04 25.53 12.98
CA HIS A 484 7.14 25.74 13.92
C HIS A 484 6.80 26.67 15.11
N ASP A 485 5.80 27.56 14.95
CA ASP A 485 5.28 28.34 16.08
C ASP A 485 4.53 27.47 17.11
N ILE A 486 3.92 26.35 16.65
CA ILE A 486 3.20 25.39 17.52
C ILE A 486 4.13 24.27 18.00
N ASP A 487 4.91 23.68 17.09
CA ASP A 487 5.80 22.56 17.34
C ASP A 487 7.21 22.82 16.76
N PRO A 488 8.11 23.41 17.54
CA PRO A 488 9.47 23.66 17.07
C PRO A 488 10.37 22.42 17.02
N ASN A 489 9.88 21.26 17.49
CA ASN A 489 10.70 20.06 17.67
C ASN A 489 10.58 19.07 16.51
N ARG A 490 9.37 18.89 15.95
CA ARG A 490 9.16 17.99 14.82
C ARG A 490 9.53 18.64 13.50
N PRO A 491 10.26 17.94 12.60
CA PRO A 491 10.57 18.45 11.27
C PRO A 491 9.32 18.62 10.41
N VAL A 492 9.45 19.54 9.45
CA VAL A 492 8.45 19.80 8.43
C VAL A 492 8.92 19.21 7.09
N HIS A 493 8.01 18.55 6.41
CA HIS A 493 8.17 17.96 5.09
C HIS A 493 7.33 18.70 4.05
N TYR A 494 7.92 18.97 2.89
CA TYR A 494 7.20 19.39 1.69
C TYR A 494 8.04 19.14 0.43
N GLU A 495 7.53 18.36 -0.54
CA GLU A 495 8.25 17.97 -1.77
C GLU A 495 8.18 19.04 -2.87
N GLY A 496 7.14 19.88 -2.92
CA GLY A 496 6.90 20.85 -3.98
C GLY A 496 8.02 21.89 -4.16
N VAL A 497 8.97 21.99 -3.20
CA VAL A 497 10.19 22.79 -3.34
C VAL A 497 11.09 22.33 -4.50
N THR A 498 10.91 21.11 -5.01
CA THR A 498 11.63 20.61 -6.18
C THR A 498 11.32 21.41 -7.44
N HIS A 499 10.14 22.02 -7.51
CA HIS A 499 9.68 22.82 -8.65
C HIS A 499 10.11 24.28 -8.55
N ASN A 500 10.37 24.79 -7.33
CA ASN A 500 10.84 26.17 -7.11
C ASN A 500 11.77 26.26 -5.89
N ARG A 501 13.07 26.18 -6.14
CA ARG A 501 14.11 26.17 -5.09
C ARG A 501 14.30 27.50 -4.35
N ASP A 502 13.63 28.59 -4.77
CA ASP A 502 13.61 29.84 -4.02
C ASP A 502 12.83 29.70 -2.70
N TYR A 503 12.06 28.61 -2.56
CA TYR A 503 11.30 28.22 -1.38
C TYR A 503 11.88 27.00 -0.63
N ASP A 504 13.15 26.67 -0.85
CA ASP A 504 13.80 25.54 -0.17
C ASP A 504 13.80 25.65 1.38
N ASP A 505 13.45 26.81 1.89
CA ASP A 505 13.32 27.12 3.32
C ASP A 505 11.99 26.64 3.95
N VAL A 506 11.03 26.09 3.17
CA VAL A 506 9.75 25.62 3.72
C VAL A 506 9.72 24.12 4.03
N THR A 507 10.88 23.44 4.00
CA THR A 507 11.02 22.05 4.39
C THR A 507 12.36 21.82 5.08
N ASP A 508 12.37 20.93 6.08
CA ASP A 508 13.60 20.54 6.80
C ASP A 508 14.30 19.34 6.16
N ILE A 509 13.62 18.67 5.22
CA ILE A 509 14.03 17.42 4.61
C ILE A 509 14.12 17.62 3.09
N GLU A 510 15.17 17.13 2.44
CA GLU A 510 15.17 16.98 0.99
C GLU A 510 14.31 15.77 0.63
N THR A 511 13.28 16.04 -0.12
CA THR A 511 12.32 15.00 -0.52
C THR A 511 12.01 15.10 -2.01
N ARG A 512 11.80 13.97 -2.64
CA ARG A 512 11.47 13.87 -4.06
C ARG A 512 10.52 12.70 -4.29
N MET A 513 9.69 12.86 -5.31
CA MET A 513 8.86 11.80 -5.86
C MET A 513 9.59 11.11 -7.01
N TYR A 514 9.56 9.79 -7.05
CA TYR A 514 10.00 8.93 -8.15
C TYR A 514 11.40 9.22 -8.73
N SER A 515 12.29 9.84 -7.94
CA SER A 515 13.69 10.01 -8.36
C SER A 515 14.38 8.66 -8.43
N HIS A 516 15.11 8.41 -9.52
CA HIS A 516 15.86 7.18 -9.71
C HIS A 516 17.00 7.04 -8.69
N ALA A 517 17.34 5.80 -8.35
CA ALA A 517 18.34 5.51 -7.32
C ALA A 517 19.71 6.15 -7.58
N ASP A 518 20.13 6.29 -8.82
CA ASP A 518 21.39 6.93 -9.21
C ASP A 518 21.36 8.46 -9.04
N GLU A 519 20.21 9.11 -9.24
CA GLU A 519 20.02 10.53 -8.98
C GLU A 519 20.06 10.83 -7.48
N ILE A 520 19.41 9.98 -6.68
CA ILE A 520 19.46 10.05 -5.23
C ILE A 520 20.91 9.86 -4.75
N GLU A 521 21.60 8.86 -5.27
CA GLU A 521 22.99 8.60 -4.93
C GLU A 521 23.90 9.80 -5.25
N LYS A 522 23.64 10.48 -6.37
CA LYS A 522 24.36 11.70 -6.74
C LYS A 522 24.17 12.82 -5.71
N TYR A 523 22.92 13.05 -5.26
CA TYR A 523 22.65 14.03 -4.19
C TYR A 523 23.40 13.66 -2.90
N LEU A 524 23.34 12.39 -2.49
CA LEU A 524 23.96 11.92 -1.25
C LEU A 524 25.49 12.00 -1.25
N LYS A 525 26.12 11.88 -2.43
CA LYS A 525 27.58 11.99 -2.59
C LYS A 525 28.10 13.42 -2.45
N ASP A 526 27.25 14.43 -2.62
CA ASP A 526 27.62 15.85 -2.48
C ASP A 526 27.61 16.34 -1.03
N ASP A 527 27.51 15.45 -0.04
CA ASP A 527 27.41 15.74 1.40
C ASP A 527 26.36 16.80 1.72
N PRO A 528 25.11 16.57 1.38
CA PRO A 528 24.04 17.55 1.52
C PRO A 528 23.78 17.96 2.98
N LYS A 529 23.15 19.11 3.20
CA LYS A 529 22.83 19.59 4.55
C LYS A 529 21.59 18.92 5.12
N LYS A 530 20.58 18.68 4.27
CA LYS A 530 19.30 18.06 4.66
C LYS A 530 19.40 16.54 4.51
N PRO A 531 18.72 15.78 5.38
CA PRO A 531 18.48 14.35 5.15
C PRO A 531 17.62 14.16 3.91
N TYR A 532 17.77 13.01 3.23
CA TYR A 532 17.00 12.65 2.06
C TYR A 532 15.93 11.61 2.38
N LEU A 533 14.73 11.83 1.87
CA LEU A 533 13.58 10.93 1.98
C LEU A 533 12.83 10.89 0.64
N SER A 534 12.56 9.69 0.10
CA SER A 534 11.61 9.57 -1.01
C SER A 534 10.19 9.57 -0.45
N CYS A 535 9.45 10.66 -0.61
CA CYS A 535 8.07 10.70 -0.11
C CYS A 535 7.15 9.78 -0.92
N GLU A 536 7.49 9.57 -2.21
CA GLU A 536 6.88 8.56 -3.07
C GLU A 536 7.94 7.91 -3.94
N TYR A 537 7.92 6.59 -4.02
CA TYR A 537 8.78 5.80 -4.90
C TYR A 537 8.18 4.41 -5.13
N MET A 538 8.75 3.65 -6.06
CA MET A 538 8.31 2.27 -6.31
C MET A 538 6.82 2.16 -6.57
N HIS A 539 6.34 2.86 -7.62
CA HIS A 539 4.93 2.90 -7.99
C HIS A 539 4.37 1.49 -8.18
N ALA A 540 3.50 1.06 -7.27
CA ALA A 540 3.09 -0.33 -7.15
C ALA A 540 1.92 -0.72 -8.06
N MET A 541 1.70 0.02 -9.15
CA MET A 541 0.63 -0.25 -10.11
C MET A 541 0.81 -1.60 -10.80
N GLY A 542 -0.23 -2.43 -10.78
CA GLY A 542 -0.25 -3.74 -11.42
C GLY A 542 0.92 -4.64 -11.00
N ASN A 543 1.54 -5.32 -11.97
CA ASN A 543 2.72 -6.16 -11.75
C ASN A 543 4.00 -5.33 -11.84
N SER A 544 4.51 -4.86 -10.69
CA SER A 544 5.57 -3.87 -10.56
C SER A 544 6.47 -4.14 -9.34
N VAL A 545 7.07 -3.07 -8.76
CA VAL A 545 7.99 -3.13 -7.61
C VAL A 545 9.25 -3.96 -7.95
N GLY A 546 9.69 -3.91 -9.21
CA GLY A 546 10.99 -4.40 -9.65
C GLY A 546 12.10 -3.44 -9.25
N ASN A 547 13.35 -3.91 -9.19
CA ASN A 547 14.55 -3.13 -8.86
C ASN A 547 14.54 -2.37 -7.51
N MET A 548 13.63 -2.70 -6.59
CA MET A 548 13.55 -2.06 -5.26
C MET A 548 14.85 -2.22 -4.45
N ASP A 549 15.62 -3.26 -4.70
CA ASP A 549 16.94 -3.51 -4.07
C ASP A 549 17.97 -2.41 -4.39
N GLU A 550 17.83 -1.67 -5.49
CA GLU A 550 18.69 -0.55 -5.83
C GLU A 550 18.48 0.64 -4.87
N TYR A 551 17.24 0.87 -4.43
CA TYR A 551 16.90 1.91 -3.45
C TYR A 551 17.27 1.52 -2.02
N THR A 552 16.97 0.30 -1.59
CA THR A 552 17.38 -0.17 -0.26
C THR A 552 18.89 -0.23 -0.10
N ALA A 553 19.64 -0.43 -1.19
CA ALA A 553 21.09 -0.35 -1.18
C ALA A 553 21.62 1.07 -0.84
N LEU A 554 20.82 2.12 -0.98
CA LEU A 554 21.19 3.50 -0.60
C LEU A 554 21.23 3.71 0.92
N GLU A 555 20.71 2.78 1.72
CA GLU A 555 20.80 2.81 3.20
C GLU A 555 22.26 2.88 3.71
N ARG A 556 23.25 2.51 2.87
CA ARG A 556 24.67 2.68 3.15
C ARG A 556 25.09 4.14 3.35
N TYR A 557 24.31 5.10 2.82
CA TYR A 557 24.54 6.53 3.01
C TYR A 557 23.82 7.03 4.27
N PRO A 558 24.52 7.63 5.25
CA PRO A 558 23.91 8.03 6.52
C PRO A 558 22.72 8.99 6.37
N LYS A 559 22.73 9.87 5.35
CA LYS A 559 21.68 10.86 5.09
C LYS A 559 20.53 10.35 4.23
N TYR A 560 20.58 9.10 3.74
CA TYR A 560 19.43 8.45 3.14
C TYR A 560 18.53 7.89 4.25
N GLN A 561 17.32 8.35 4.34
CA GLN A 561 16.39 8.02 5.41
C GLN A 561 15.25 7.08 4.97
N GLY A 562 15.38 6.48 3.78
CA GLY A 562 14.37 5.55 3.25
C GLY A 562 13.33 6.22 2.34
N GLY A 563 12.14 5.65 2.30
CA GLY A 563 11.04 6.16 1.46
C GLY A 563 9.71 5.47 1.71
N PHE A 564 8.68 5.95 0.99
CA PHE A 564 7.31 5.49 1.07
C PHE A 564 6.87 4.98 -0.30
N ILE A 565 6.43 3.72 -0.36
CA ILE A 565 5.95 3.09 -1.61
C ILE A 565 4.57 3.65 -1.94
N TRP A 566 4.38 4.14 -3.15
CA TRP A 566 3.08 4.51 -3.67
C TRP A 566 2.42 3.30 -4.35
N ASP A 567 1.23 2.75 -3.92
CA ASP A 567 0.68 3.08 -2.62
C ASP A 567 0.32 1.78 -1.86
N PHE A 568 -0.50 1.89 -0.85
CA PHE A 568 -0.83 0.82 0.08
C PHE A 568 -1.88 -0.16 -0.45
N ILE A 569 -2.94 0.35 -1.13
CA ILE A 569 -4.10 -0.46 -1.54
C ILE A 569 -4.72 0.02 -2.85
N ASP A 570 -4.97 -0.91 -3.77
CA ASP A 570 -5.71 -0.62 -5.00
C ASP A 570 -7.05 0.07 -4.70
N GLN A 571 -7.31 1.20 -5.33
CA GLN A 571 -8.55 1.92 -5.21
C GLN A 571 -9.54 1.51 -6.32
N ALA A 572 -10.10 0.31 -6.22
CA ALA A 572 -11.13 -0.18 -7.13
C ALA A 572 -12.44 -0.46 -6.38
N ILE A 573 -13.57 -0.16 -7.01
CA ILE A 573 -14.89 -0.22 -6.39
C ILE A 573 -15.67 -1.40 -6.94
N TYR A 574 -16.34 -2.17 -6.08
CA TYR A 574 -17.24 -3.24 -6.50
C TYR A 574 -18.48 -2.68 -7.19
N ALA A 575 -18.74 -3.17 -8.40
CA ALA A 575 -19.98 -2.92 -9.12
C ALA A 575 -20.70 -4.23 -9.47
N THR A 576 -22.02 -4.19 -9.47
CA THR A 576 -22.87 -5.30 -9.91
C THR A 576 -23.09 -5.18 -11.42
N GLN A 577 -22.66 -6.19 -12.15
CA GLN A 577 -22.79 -6.27 -13.60
C GLN A 577 -24.24 -6.59 -14.02
N PRO A 578 -24.64 -6.34 -15.28
CA PRO A 578 -25.99 -6.66 -15.76
C PRO A 578 -26.41 -8.13 -15.62
N ASP A 579 -25.46 -9.06 -15.56
CA ASP A 579 -25.72 -10.48 -15.33
C ASP A 579 -25.86 -10.88 -13.85
N GLY A 580 -25.68 -9.89 -12.94
CA GLY A 580 -25.76 -10.07 -11.48
C GLY A 580 -24.43 -10.49 -10.84
N THR A 581 -23.35 -10.62 -11.58
CA THR A 581 -22.01 -10.84 -11.01
C THR A 581 -21.47 -9.54 -10.41
N ARG A 582 -20.61 -9.66 -9.40
CA ARG A 582 -19.90 -8.53 -8.82
C ARG A 582 -18.44 -8.60 -9.23
N SER A 583 -17.93 -7.48 -9.68
CA SER A 583 -16.52 -7.34 -10.06
C SER A 583 -15.98 -5.98 -9.63
N LEU A 584 -14.67 -5.92 -9.42
CA LEU A 584 -13.96 -4.67 -9.18
C LEU A 584 -13.94 -3.85 -10.49
N ARG A 585 -14.11 -2.55 -10.34
CA ARG A 585 -14.13 -1.57 -11.42
C ARG A 585 -13.22 -0.40 -11.08
N TYR A 586 -12.66 0.20 -12.11
CA TYR A 586 -11.80 1.37 -12.03
C TYR A 586 -12.41 2.56 -12.78
N GLY A 587 -11.73 3.68 -12.86
CA GLY A 587 -12.18 4.89 -13.53
C GLY A 587 -12.61 4.64 -14.97
N GLY A 588 -13.66 5.35 -15.42
CA GLY A 588 -14.26 5.17 -16.74
C GLY A 588 -15.37 4.12 -16.83
N ASP A 589 -15.40 3.15 -15.91
CA ASP A 589 -16.40 2.07 -15.92
C ASP A 589 -17.80 2.54 -15.48
N PHE A 590 -17.86 3.65 -14.78
CA PHE A 590 -19.10 4.25 -14.29
C PHE A 590 -19.66 5.32 -15.25
N GLY A 591 -19.09 5.40 -16.46
CA GLY A 591 -19.48 6.40 -17.47
C GLY A 591 -18.87 7.78 -17.22
N ASP A 592 -17.97 7.87 -16.27
CA ASP A 592 -17.20 9.06 -15.92
C ASP A 592 -16.21 9.41 -17.03
N ARG A 593 -16.21 10.68 -17.43
CA ARG A 593 -15.30 11.28 -18.42
C ARG A 593 -15.05 12.74 -18.00
N PRO A 594 -13.79 13.22 -18.10
CA PRO A 594 -12.56 12.45 -18.33
C PRO A 594 -12.32 11.42 -17.22
N SER A 595 -11.37 10.49 -17.45
CA SER A 595 -10.97 9.49 -16.46
C SER A 595 -9.55 9.02 -16.74
N ASP A 596 -8.80 8.71 -15.68
CA ASP A 596 -7.47 8.12 -15.76
C ASP A 596 -7.48 6.59 -15.58
N TYR A 597 -8.67 5.99 -15.78
CA TYR A 597 -8.92 4.55 -15.86
C TYR A 597 -8.36 3.75 -14.67
N GLU A 598 -7.52 2.71 -14.96
CA GLU A 598 -6.95 1.80 -13.97
C GLU A 598 -5.81 2.41 -13.15
N PHE A 599 -5.48 3.68 -13.33
CA PHE A 599 -4.34 4.33 -12.67
C PHE A 599 -4.47 4.37 -11.13
N SER A 600 -5.69 4.20 -10.60
CA SER A 600 -5.96 4.02 -9.16
C SER A 600 -5.66 2.61 -8.64
N GLY A 601 -5.09 1.72 -9.47
CA GLY A 601 -4.76 0.33 -9.12
C GLY A 601 -3.29 0.14 -8.80
N ASP A 602 -2.75 0.86 -7.85
CA ASP A 602 -1.33 1.00 -7.55
C ASP A 602 -0.93 0.48 -6.16
N GLY A 603 -1.78 -0.37 -5.56
CA GLY A 603 -1.60 -0.86 -4.20
C GLY A 603 -0.64 -2.05 -4.03
N LEU A 604 0.03 -2.11 -2.87
CA LEU A 604 0.66 -3.34 -2.35
C LEU A 604 -0.37 -4.39 -1.97
N LEU A 605 -1.59 -3.96 -1.63
CA LEU A 605 -2.77 -4.79 -1.43
C LEU A 605 -3.69 -4.65 -2.64
N PHE A 606 -4.34 -5.74 -3.04
CA PHE A 606 -5.51 -5.64 -3.90
C PHE A 606 -6.64 -4.92 -3.17
N ALA A 607 -7.61 -4.39 -3.91
CA ALA A 607 -8.73 -3.63 -3.35
C ALA A 607 -9.55 -4.41 -2.29
N ASP A 608 -9.49 -5.75 -2.30
CA ASP A 608 -10.11 -6.62 -1.29
C ASP A 608 -9.21 -6.91 -0.07
N ARG A 609 -8.16 -6.12 0.14
CA ARG A 609 -7.14 -6.20 1.20
C ARG A 609 -6.28 -7.47 1.20
N LYS A 610 -6.31 -8.27 0.15
CA LYS A 610 -5.38 -9.38 0.02
C LYS A 610 -4.00 -8.88 -0.41
N PRO A 611 -2.92 -9.40 0.19
CA PRO A 611 -1.57 -9.06 -0.27
C PRO A 611 -1.37 -9.41 -1.75
N SER A 612 -0.86 -8.45 -2.52
CA SER A 612 -0.42 -8.73 -3.88
C SER A 612 0.94 -9.47 -3.87
N PRO A 613 1.35 -10.11 -4.96
CA PRO A 613 2.64 -10.78 -5.05
C PRO A 613 3.85 -9.89 -4.73
N LYS A 614 3.73 -8.58 -4.93
CA LYS A 614 4.76 -7.56 -4.64
C LYS A 614 5.15 -7.51 -3.17
N ALA A 615 4.19 -7.76 -2.28
CA ALA A 615 4.41 -7.75 -0.83
C ALA A 615 5.50 -8.74 -0.36
N GLN A 616 5.75 -9.83 -1.10
CA GLN A 616 6.84 -10.77 -0.83
C GLN A 616 8.22 -10.12 -0.97
N GLU A 617 8.42 -9.32 -2.00
CA GLU A 617 9.67 -8.58 -2.25
C GLU A 617 9.89 -7.52 -1.17
N VAL A 618 8.86 -6.70 -0.91
CA VAL A 618 8.88 -5.66 0.12
C VAL A 618 9.23 -6.24 1.48
N LYS A 619 8.60 -7.35 1.87
CA LYS A 619 8.85 -8.01 3.16
C LYS A 619 10.32 -8.38 3.35
N GLN A 620 10.97 -8.91 2.33
CA GLN A 620 12.36 -9.34 2.43
C GLN A 620 13.31 -8.14 2.43
N LEU A 621 13.10 -7.17 1.55
CA LEU A 621 13.95 -5.99 1.43
C LEU A 621 13.81 -5.03 2.62
N TYR A 622 12.63 -4.94 3.21
CA TYR A 622 12.38 -4.12 4.40
C TYR A 622 12.76 -4.79 5.72
N SER A 623 13.28 -6.03 5.68
CA SER A 623 13.76 -6.68 6.91
C SER A 623 14.92 -5.91 7.55
N ASN A 624 14.89 -5.76 8.88
CA ASN A 624 16.00 -5.22 9.67
C ASN A 624 17.04 -6.29 10.04
N VAL A 625 16.78 -7.57 9.72
CA VAL A 625 17.73 -8.65 10.01
C VAL A 625 18.15 -9.31 8.71
N HIS A 626 19.40 -9.11 8.36
CA HIS A 626 20.00 -9.69 7.17
C HIS A 626 20.81 -10.94 7.53
N ILE A 627 20.58 -12.02 6.81
CA ILE A 627 21.13 -13.34 7.13
C ILE A 627 21.94 -13.84 5.95
N ASP A 628 23.26 -13.86 6.10
CA ASP A 628 24.16 -14.43 5.11
C ASP A 628 24.55 -15.85 5.51
N VAL A 629 24.30 -16.80 4.62
CA VAL A 629 24.53 -18.23 4.86
C VAL A 629 25.67 -18.72 4.00
N THR A 630 26.66 -19.36 4.64
CA THR A 630 27.74 -20.06 3.95
C THR A 630 27.75 -21.54 4.32
N LYS A 631 28.57 -22.32 3.67
CA LYS A 631 28.74 -23.75 3.99
C LYS A 631 29.29 -24.04 5.39
N ASP A 632 29.88 -23.07 6.07
CA ASP A 632 30.54 -23.24 7.38
C ASP A 632 30.03 -22.29 8.45
N SER A 633 29.29 -21.24 8.08
CA SER A 633 28.85 -20.20 9.01
C SER A 633 27.51 -19.53 8.61
N VAL A 634 26.94 -18.84 9.57
CA VAL A 634 25.81 -17.91 9.40
C VAL A 634 26.22 -16.56 9.97
N SER A 635 26.18 -15.52 9.15
CA SER A 635 26.36 -14.14 9.59
C SER A 635 24.99 -13.48 9.72
N VAL A 636 24.72 -12.87 10.85
CA VAL A 636 23.50 -12.13 11.12
C VAL A 636 23.86 -10.67 11.38
N LYS A 637 23.39 -9.79 10.50
CA LYS A 637 23.45 -8.33 10.68
C LYS A 637 22.09 -7.88 11.23
N ASN A 638 22.09 -7.18 12.35
CA ASN A 638 20.89 -6.68 13.00
C ASN A 638 20.84 -5.16 12.88
N ASP A 639 20.04 -4.66 11.97
CA ASP A 639 19.81 -3.23 11.73
C ASP A 639 18.64 -2.68 12.55
N ASN A 640 18.05 -3.45 13.48
CA ASN A 640 17.14 -2.88 14.47
C ASN A 640 17.86 -1.80 15.29
N LEU A 641 17.12 -0.78 15.71
CA LEU A 641 17.67 0.34 16.46
C LEU A 641 17.86 0.00 17.94
N PHE A 642 16.96 -0.81 18.50
CA PHE A 642 16.87 -1.06 19.94
C PHE A 642 16.79 -2.56 20.29
N THR A 643 16.27 -3.39 19.39
CA THR A 643 15.93 -4.79 19.69
C THR A 643 17.06 -5.73 19.29
N ALA A 644 17.54 -6.53 20.25
CA ALA A 644 18.47 -7.63 19.94
C ALA A 644 17.75 -8.83 19.30
N THR A 645 18.48 -9.66 18.56
CA THR A 645 17.87 -10.84 17.91
C THR A 645 17.71 -12.05 18.83
N GLY A 646 18.12 -11.98 20.10
CA GLY A 646 18.06 -13.07 21.07
C GLY A 646 16.65 -13.57 21.41
N ASP A 647 15.64 -12.73 21.23
CA ASP A 647 14.22 -13.06 21.45
C ASP A 647 13.58 -13.82 20.28
N TYR A 648 14.25 -13.90 19.12
CA TYR A 648 13.79 -14.66 17.96
C TYR A 648 14.32 -16.09 17.95
N VAL A 649 13.69 -16.92 17.13
CA VAL A 649 14.10 -18.29 16.85
C VAL A 649 14.60 -18.38 15.42
N PHE A 650 15.77 -18.94 15.21
CA PHE A 650 16.33 -19.19 13.89
C PHE A 650 16.22 -20.69 13.57
N VAL A 651 15.49 -20.98 12.51
CA VAL A 651 15.31 -22.35 12.00
C VAL A 651 16.28 -22.58 10.85
N LEU A 652 17.21 -23.49 11.06
CA LEU A 652 18.21 -23.91 10.09
C LEU A 652 17.71 -25.16 9.37
N SER A 653 17.76 -25.18 8.04
CA SER A 653 17.29 -26.31 7.23
C SER A 653 18.29 -26.64 6.12
N VAL A 654 18.38 -27.93 5.77
CA VAL A 654 19.06 -28.41 4.55
C VAL A 654 18.01 -29.01 3.65
N LEU A 655 17.91 -28.50 2.42
CA LEU A 655 17.10 -29.08 1.36
C LEU A 655 17.99 -29.81 0.37
N ALA A 656 17.68 -31.07 0.05
CA ALA A 656 18.36 -31.84 -0.99
C ALA A 656 17.44 -31.91 -2.22
N ASP A 657 17.85 -31.31 -3.33
CA ASP A 657 17.02 -31.12 -4.54
C ASP A 657 15.62 -30.62 -4.21
N GLY A 658 15.53 -29.67 -3.26
CA GLY A 658 14.32 -29.07 -2.76
C GLY A 658 13.59 -29.83 -1.64
N LYS A 659 13.97 -31.07 -1.31
CA LYS A 659 13.35 -31.83 -0.22
C LYS A 659 14.03 -31.51 1.11
N PRO A 660 13.30 -31.12 2.15
CA PRO A 660 13.89 -30.92 3.47
C PRO A 660 14.38 -32.27 4.02
N VAL A 661 15.70 -32.34 4.30
CA VAL A 661 16.36 -33.56 4.79
C VAL A 661 16.90 -33.39 6.21
N TRP A 662 17.07 -32.16 6.66
CA TRP A 662 17.50 -31.84 8.01
C TRP A 662 16.98 -30.50 8.46
N GLN A 663 16.70 -30.41 9.76
CA GLN A 663 16.28 -29.17 10.41
C GLN A 663 16.82 -29.08 11.83
N SER A 664 17.15 -27.88 12.26
CA SER A 664 17.59 -27.56 13.62
C SER A 664 17.15 -26.15 14.01
N THR A 665 17.00 -25.91 15.30
CA THR A 665 16.63 -24.60 15.82
C THR A 665 17.76 -24.03 16.65
N ARG A 666 18.07 -22.74 16.48
CA ARG A 666 19.09 -22.03 17.27
C ARG A 666 18.58 -20.64 17.67
N ARG A 667 19.27 -20.03 18.61
CA ARG A 667 19.21 -18.60 18.90
C ARG A 667 20.55 -17.99 18.47
N PHE A 668 20.48 -16.95 17.66
CA PHE A 668 21.60 -16.09 17.35
C PHE A 668 21.34 -14.75 18.03
N ASP A 669 22.07 -14.48 19.12
CA ASP A 669 21.90 -13.25 19.87
C ASP A 669 22.88 -12.20 19.33
N VAL A 670 22.33 -11.22 18.59
CA VAL A 670 23.05 -10.10 18.00
C VAL A 670 22.43 -8.81 18.52
N PRO A 671 23.17 -7.98 19.26
CA PRO A 671 22.68 -6.68 19.69
C PRO A 671 22.25 -5.79 18.50
N ALA A 672 21.40 -4.83 18.77
CA ALA A 672 20.99 -3.81 17.81
C ALA A 672 22.20 -3.08 17.23
N GLY A 673 22.23 -2.89 15.91
CA GLY A 673 23.30 -2.23 15.16
C GLY A 673 24.58 -3.06 15.01
N GLU A 674 24.60 -4.33 15.43
CA GLU A 674 25.80 -5.20 15.32
C GLU A 674 25.65 -6.25 14.21
N THR A 675 26.81 -6.78 13.80
CA THR A 675 26.90 -7.97 12.96
C THR A 675 27.71 -9.03 13.68
N ARG A 676 27.19 -10.26 13.73
CA ARG A 676 27.92 -11.40 14.31
C ARG A 676 27.88 -12.61 13.39
N THR A 677 28.98 -13.32 13.31
CA THR A 677 29.13 -14.58 12.56
C THR A 677 29.22 -15.75 13.51
N PHE A 678 28.46 -16.79 13.24
CA PHE A 678 28.34 -18.00 14.05
C PHE A 678 28.79 -19.20 13.22
N ASP A 679 29.65 -20.02 13.75
CA ASP A 679 30.03 -21.29 13.12
C ASP A 679 28.84 -22.26 13.13
N VAL A 680 28.55 -22.84 11.97
CA VAL A 680 27.48 -23.81 11.80
C VAL A 680 28.02 -25.05 11.11
N ALA A 681 27.98 -26.17 11.83
CA ALA A 681 28.29 -27.47 11.27
C ALA A 681 27.07 -28.03 10.53
N TRP A 682 26.91 -27.66 9.27
CA TRP A 682 25.86 -28.21 8.43
C TRP A 682 26.14 -29.69 8.10
N PRO A 683 25.14 -30.61 8.16
CA PRO A 683 25.35 -32.01 7.84
C PRO A 683 25.42 -32.28 6.32
N VAL A 684 26.08 -31.42 5.57
CA VAL A 684 26.19 -31.46 4.09
C VAL A 684 26.73 -32.80 3.61
N ALA A 685 27.76 -33.34 4.30
CA ALA A 685 28.39 -34.60 3.91
C ALA A 685 27.45 -35.81 3.94
N ALA A 686 26.39 -35.76 4.77
CA ALA A 686 25.42 -36.86 4.87
C ALA A 686 24.47 -36.93 3.68
N TYR A 687 24.28 -35.83 2.94
CA TYR A 687 23.26 -35.73 1.88
C TYR A 687 23.86 -35.44 0.49
N ARG A 688 25.17 -35.16 0.44
CA ARG A 688 25.85 -34.72 -0.79
C ARG A 688 25.92 -35.78 -1.88
N ALA A 689 26.00 -37.06 -1.49
CA ALA A 689 26.10 -38.16 -2.44
C ALA A 689 24.77 -38.44 -3.18
N ASP A 690 23.63 -38.06 -2.59
CA ASP A 690 22.31 -38.43 -3.09
C ASP A 690 21.56 -37.23 -3.72
N ALA A 691 22.18 -36.07 -3.80
CA ALA A 691 21.59 -34.84 -4.34
C ALA A 691 22.48 -34.20 -5.41
N ARG A 692 21.89 -33.43 -6.32
CA ARG A 692 22.54 -32.58 -7.28
C ARG A 692 23.01 -31.26 -6.67
N GLU A 693 22.15 -30.72 -5.79
CA GLU A 693 22.45 -29.49 -5.03
C GLU A 693 21.78 -29.56 -3.64
N LEU A 694 22.40 -28.84 -2.71
CA LEU A 694 21.83 -28.62 -1.38
C LEU A 694 21.55 -27.15 -1.19
N VAL A 695 20.40 -26.81 -0.63
CA VAL A 695 20.09 -25.44 -0.19
C VAL A 695 20.23 -25.39 1.33
N LEU A 696 21.15 -24.57 1.80
CA LEU A 696 21.31 -24.25 3.21
C LEU A 696 20.48 -23.01 3.50
N GLN A 697 19.54 -23.11 4.42
CA GLN A 697 18.59 -22.07 4.72
C GLN A 697 18.55 -21.76 6.21
N VAL A 698 18.42 -20.47 6.53
CA VAL A 698 18.11 -19.96 7.86
C VAL A 698 16.89 -19.07 7.79
N SER A 699 15.92 -19.28 8.66
CA SER A 699 14.68 -18.54 8.77
C SER A 699 14.57 -17.94 10.16
N GLN A 700 14.50 -16.60 10.26
CA GLN A 700 14.20 -15.89 11.50
C GLN A 700 12.71 -15.92 11.76
N ARG A 701 12.30 -16.31 12.96
CA ARG A 701 10.89 -16.46 13.32
C ARG A 701 10.58 -15.88 14.70
N LEU A 702 9.33 -15.44 14.88
CA LEU A 702 8.81 -15.06 16.18
C LEU A 702 8.85 -16.26 17.13
N ALA A 703 9.45 -16.07 18.31
CA ALA A 703 9.45 -17.11 19.35
C ALA A 703 8.12 -17.19 20.11
N LYS A 704 7.39 -16.09 20.16
CA LYS A 704 6.09 -15.96 20.83
C LYS A 704 5.10 -15.28 19.87
N ALA A 705 3.82 -15.49 20.09
CA ALA A 705 2.78 -14.73 19.40
C ALA A 705 2.82 -13.26 19.84
N THR A 706 2.43 -12.37 18.91
CA THR A 706 2.20 -10.95 19.11
C THR A 706 0.75 -10.64 18.71
N ASP A 707 0.30 -9.40 18.86
CA ASP A 707 -1.06 -9.00 18.47
C ASP A 707 -1.26 -9.01 16.94
N TRP A 708 -0.18 -9.10 16.16
CA TRP A 708 -0.19 -9.06 14.70
C TRP A 708 0.25 -10.38 14.02
N ALA A 709 0.87 -11.33 14.75
CA ALA A 709 1.26 -12.63 14.17
C ALA A 709 1.43 -13.72 15.25
N GLU A 710 1.23 -14.96 14.83
CA GLU A 710 1.40 -16.16 15.66
C GLU A 710 2.88 -16.50 15.88
N SER A 711 3.16 -17.28 16.92
CA SER A 711 4.49 -17.85 17.16
C SER A 711 4.92 -18.70 15.95
N GLY A 712 6.17 -18.55 15.54
CA GLY A 712 6.73 -19.23 14.37
C GLY A 712 6.57 -18.47 13.05
N TYR A 713 5.88 -17.31 13.05
CA TYR A 713 5.79 -16.45 11.88
C TYR A 713 7.19 -16.03 11.40
N GLU A 714 7.49 -16.18 10.10
CA GLU A 714 8.78 -15.87 9.52
C GLU A 714 8.88 -14.38 9.19
N LEU A 715 9.95 -13.74 9.68
CA LEU A 715 10.24 -12.32 9.44
C LEU A 715 11.25 -12.11 8.31
N ALA A 716 12.28 -12.94 8.26
CA ALA A 716 13.36 -12.86 7.27
C ALA A 716 13.97 -14.23 7.04
N PHE A 717 14.72 -14.36 5.95
CA PHE A 717 15.47 -15.56 5.66
C PHE A 717 16.80 -15.24 4.97
N GLY A 718 17.73 -16.21 5.02
CA GLY A 718 18.94 -16.24 4.21
C GLY A 718 19.15 -17.64 3.66
N GLN A 719 19.72 -17.74 2.46
CA GLN A 719 19.95 -18.99 1.77
C GLN A 719 21.28 -19.00 1.02
N THR A 720 21.86 -20.21 0.85
CA THR A 720 22.94 -20.45 -0.10
C THR A 720 22.80 -21.82 -0.75
N VAL A 721 23.17 -21.91 -2.02
CA VAL A 721 23.14 -23.16 -2.78
C VAL A 721 24.56 -23.75 -2.78
N VAL A 722 24.67 -25.01 -2.38
CA VAL A 722 25.92 -25.74 -2.38
C VAL A 722 25.83 -26.87 -3.40
N PRO A 723 26.70 -26.92 -4.43
CA PRO A 723 26.77 -28.04 -5.35
C PRO A 723 26.99 -29.36 -4.61
N ALA A 724 26.31 -30.41 -5.03
CA ALA A 724 26.43 -31.76 -4.49
C ALA A 724 27.04 -32.73 -5.54
N ASP A 725 27.26 -33.99 -5.16
CA ASP A 725 28.09 -34.89 -5.97
C ASP A 725 27.30 -35.84 -6.87
N ALA A 726 25.96 -35.90 -6.70
CA ALA A 726 25.15 -36.75 -7.54
C ALA A 726 25.15 -36.22 -8.98
N THR A 727 25.91 -36.91 -9.82
CA THR A 727 25.69 -36.82 -11.25
C THR A 727 24.42 -37.60 -11.56
N ALA A 728 23.37 -36.92 -11.93
CA ALA A 728 22.21 -37.60 -12.44
C ALA A 728 22.52 -38.13 -13.82
N THR A 729 23.20 -39.24 -13.84
CA THR A 729 23.03 -40.15 -14.94
C THR A 729 21.80 -40.98 -14.57
N PRO A 730 20.64 -40.75 -15.18
CA PRO A 730 19.54 -41.70 -15.05
C PRO A 730 20.12 -43.02 -15.47
N ASP A 731 19.92 -44.07 -14.66
CA ASP A 731 20.24 -45.44 -15.04
C ASP A 731 19.35 -45.82 -16.24
N THR A 732 19.75 -45.32 -17.42
CA THR A 732 19.06 -45.51 -18.68
C THR A 732 19.38 -46.91 -19.17
N LYS A 733 18.81 -47.92 -18.50
CA LYS A 733 18.62 -49.17 -19.20
C LYS A 733 17.62 -48.90 -20.32
N PRO A 734 17.95 -49.12 -21.60
CA PRO A 734 16.97 -49.04 -22.66
C PRO A 734 15.77 -49.86 -22.27
N ALA A 735 14.61 -49.20 -22.07
CA ALA A 735 13.39 -49.90 -21.87
C ALA A 735 13.05 -50.63 -23.18
N ASP A 736 12.45 -51.82 -23.10
CA ASP A 736 11.90 -52.49 -24.28
C ASP A 736 10.89 -51.53 -24.94
N GLY A 737 11.27 -50.95 -26.05
CA GLY A 737 10.49 -49.97 -26.76
C GLY A 737 10.69 -50.05 -28.27
N THR A 738 9.95 -49.30 -29.02
CA THR A 738 10.02 -49.25 -30.49
C THR A 738 10.06 -47.83 -31.01
N ILE A 739 10.91 -47.66 -32.01
CA ILE A 739 10.99 -46.46 -32.82
C ILE A 739 10.43 -46.78 -34.18
N THR A 740 9.52 -45.92 -34.67
CA THR A 740 8.92 -46.03 -35.99
C THR A 740 9.15 -44.73 -36.74
N VAL A 741 9.90 -44.76 -37.82
CA VAL A 741 10.12 -43.59 -38.68
C VAL A 741 9.29 -43.78 -39.93
N GLY A 742 8.18 -43.03 -39.98
CA GLY A 742 7.27 -42.99 -41.12
C GLY A 742 7.60 -41.86 -42.12
N ARG A 743 6.83 -41.77 -43.17
CA ARG A 743 7.01 -40.72 -44.19
C ARG A 743 6.69 -39.34 -43.64
N TRP A 744 5.66 -39.21 -42.80
CA TRP A 744 5.13 -37.92 -42.31
C TRP A 744 5.44 -37.67 -40.84
N ASN A 745 5.51 -38.75 -40.08
CA ASN A 745 5.71 -38.69 -38.65
C ASN A 745 6.72 -39.75 -38.21
N ALA A 746 7.37 -39.50 -37.07
CA ALA A 746 8.16 -40.49 -36.40
C ALA A 746 7.71 -40.59 -34.95
N GLY A 747 7.65 -41.82 -34.41
CA GLY A 747 7.17 -42.05 -33.04
C GLY A 747 8.13 -42.91 -32.24
N VAL A 748 8.13 -42.67 -30.95
CA VAL A 748 8.79 -43.54 -29.94
C VAL A 748 7.73 -44.05 -28.99
N ARG A 749 7.74 -45.35 -28.73
CA ARG A 749 6.82 -45.98 -27.77
C ARG A 749 7.62 -46.88 -26.83
N GLY A 750 7.40 -46.70 -25.54
CA GLY A 750 8.00 -47.54 -24.52
C GLY A 750 7.61 -47.11 -23.12
N ALA A 751 7.79 -47.96 -22.11
CA ALA A 751 7.42 -47.71 -20.72
C ALA A 751 5.99 -47.14 -20.50
N GLY A 752 5.02 -47.54 -21.36
CA GLY A 752 3.63 -47.05 -21.32
C GLY A 752 3.44 -45.62 -21.88
N ARG A 753 4.47 -45.03 -22.41
CA ARG A 753 4.48 -43.66 -23.01
C ARG A 753 4.63 -43.72 -24.52
N GLU A 754 4.09 -42.76 -25.21
CA GLU A 754 4.26 -42.59 -26.65
C GLU A 754 4.52 -41.10 -27.00
N VAL A 755 5.51 -40.87 -27.81
CA VAL A 755 5.84 -39.56 -28.36
C VAL A 755 5.68 -39.61 -29.87
N LEU A 756 5.02 -38.59 -30.46
CA LEU A 756 4.87 -38.47 -31.90
C LEU A 756 5.42 -37.13 -32.37
N LEU A 757 6.42 -37.16 -33.24
CA LEU A 757 7.05 -36.02 -33.91
C LEU A 757 6.56 -35.93 -35.35
N SER A 758 6.16 -34.74 -35.83
CA SER A 758 5.58 -34.55 -37.16
C SER A 758 6.44 -33.66 -38.02
N ARG A 759 6.70 -34.12 -39.28
CA ARG A 759 7.33 -33.30 -40.30
C ARG A 759 6.43 -32.19 -40.80
N THR A 760 5.15 -32.47 -41.00
CA THR A 760 4.20 -31.53 -41.64
C THR A 760 3.73 -30.47 -40.66
N GLN A 761 3.64 -30.83 -39.35
CA GLN A 761 3.24 -29.89 -38.32
C GLN A 761 4.45 -29.20 -37.65
N GLY A 762 5.66 -29.72 -37.95
CA GLY A 762 6.90 -29.10 -37.54
C GLY A 762 7.15 -29.16 -36.02
N GLY A 763 6.99 -30.32 -35.35
CA GLY A 763 7.26 -30.45 -33.92
C GLY A 763 6.61 -31.66 -33.29
N MET A 764 6.60 -31.70 -31.95
CA MET A 764 5.86 -32.69 -31.15
C MET A 764 4.36 -32.46 -31.33
N VAL A 765 3.62 -33.50 -31.64
CA VAL A 765 2.15 -33.44 -31.87
C VAL A 765 1.35 -34.33 -30.94
N SER A 766 2.04 -35.21 -30.22
CA SER A 766 1.44 -36.06 -29.20
C SER A 766 2.50 -36.48 -28.19
N TYR A 767 2.12 -36.48 -26.92
CA TYR A 767 2.86 -37.08 -25.83
C TYR A 767 1.88 -37.67 -24.86
N THR A 768 1.81 -39.02 -24.86
CA THR A 768 0.81 -39.74 -24.10
C THR A 768 1.42 -40.69 -23.06
N PHE A 769 0.72 -40.87 -21.95
CA PHE A 769 1.01 -41.84 -20.92
C PHE A 769 -0.27 -42.55 -20.48
N ALA A 770 -0.25 -43.85 -20.46
CA ALA A 770 -1.41 -44.69 -20.06
C ALA A 770 -2.71 -44.32 -20.82
N GLY A 771 -2.59 -43.82 -22.05
CA GLY A 771 -3.70 -43.39 -22.87
C GLY A 771 -4.18 -41.96 -22.69
N ASN A 772 -3.59 -41.19 -21.77
CA ASN A 772 -3.90 -39.80 -21.56
C ASN A 772 -2.97 -38.90 -22.41
N GLU A 773 -3.54 -38.02 -23.23
CA GLU A 773 -2.81 -37.06 -24.04
C GLU A 773 -2.48 -35.78 -23.24
N PHE A 774 -1.23 -35.38 -23.28
CA PHE A 774 -0.77 -34.16 -22.63
C PHE A 774 -0.69 -32.97 -23.59
N VAL A 775 -0.45 -33.20 -24.86
CA VAL A 775 -0.25 -32.17 -25.89
C VAL A 775 -1.48 -31.99 -26.75
N LEU A 776 -2.25 -30.91 -26.56
CA LEU A 776 -3.41 -30.60 -27.43
C LEU A 776 -3.01 -29.94 -28.75
N ARG A 777 -1.94 -29.17 -28.73
CA ARG A 777 -1.40 -28.48 -29.90
C ARG A 777 0.10 -28.57 -29.86
N ARG A 778 0.73 -28.57 -31.03
CA ARG A 778 2.17 -28.44 -31.12
C ARG A 778 2.69 -27.29 -30.22
N PRO A 779 3.63 -27.55 -29.31
CA PRO A 779 4.24 -26.49 -28.52
C PRO A 779 4.79 -25.36 -29.41
N ALA A 780 4.56 -24.13 -29.04
CA ALA A 780 4.91 -22.97 -29.83
C ALA A 780 6.08 -22.19 -29.19
N ILE A 781 6.93 -21.62 -30.02
CA ILE A 781 7.90 -20.62 -29.56
C ILE A 781 7.12 -19.42 -29.05
N THR A 782 7.41 -18.95 -27.84
CA THR A 782 6.90 -17.69 -27.31
C THR A 782 8.04 -16.67 -27.25
N THR A 783 7.75 -15.44 -27.69
CA THR A 783 8.66 -14.28 -27.67
C THR A 783 7.99 -13.09 -26.97
N PHE A 784 6.81 -13.31 -26.40
CA PHE A 784 5.94 -12.26 -25.89
C PHE A 784 5.43 -12.62 -24.49
N ARG A 785 5.22 -11.61 -23.68
CA ARG A 785 4.41 -11.63 -22.44
C ARG A 785 3.37 -10.53 -22.52
N PRO A 786 2.22 -10.65 -21.82
CA PRO A 786 1.30 -9.52 -21.68
C PRO A 786 2.03 -8.32 -21.09
N LEU A 787 1.68 -7.13 -21.55
CA LEU A 787 2.28 -5.90 -21.06
C LEU A 787 1.85 -5.68 -19.60
N THR A 788 2.79 -5.31 -18.73
CA THR A 788 2.49 -4.75 -17.42
C THR A 788 2.08 -3.28 -17.58
N ASP A 789 1.49 -2.68 -16.54
CA ASP A 789 1.16 -1.25 -16.57
C ASP A 789 2.43 -0.41 -16.75
N ASN A 790 3.53 -0.82 -16.13
CA ASN A 790 4.84 -0.23 -16.34
C ASN A 790 5.31 -0.32 -17.80
N ASP A 791 5.13 -1.50 -18.46
CA ASP A 791 5.46 -1.66 -19.89
C ASP A 791 4.62 -0.72 -20.78
N ARG A 792 3.34 -0.48 -20.43
CA ARG A 792 2.44 0.42 -21.15
C ARG A 792 2.87 1.88 -21.01
N GLY A 793 3.08 2.33 -19.78
CA GLY A 793 3.51 3.69 -19.48
C GLY A 793 4.86 4.04 -20.07
N ALA A 794 5.82 3.10 -20.08
CA ALA A 794 7.13 3.27 -20.71
C ALA A 794 7.12 3.14 -22.25
N GLY A 795 5.97 2.86 -22.89
CA GLY A 795 5.86 2.70 -24.34
C GLY A 795 6.42 1.41 -24.90
N HIS A 796 6.70 0.41 -24.05
CA HIS A 796 7.28 -0.87 -24.47
C HIS A 796 6.41 -1.65 -25.44
N GLY A 797 5.10 -1.49 -25.38
CA GLY A 797 4.17 -2.08 -26.34
C GLY A 797 4.45 -1.62 -27.77
N PHE A 798 4.72 -0.32 -27.97
CA PHE A 798 5.09 0.24 -29.27
C PHE A 798 6.49 -0.22 -29.72
N GLU A 799 7.47 -0.10 -28.84
CA GLU A 799 8.86 -0.42 -29.17
C GLU A 799 9.07 -1.90 -29.51
N ARG A 800 8.38 -2.80 -28.79
CA ARG A 800 8.56 -4.25 -28.84
C ARG A 800 7.46 -5.00 -29.58
N VAL A 801 6.57 -4.29 -30.28
CA VAL A 801 5.38 -4.86 -30.95
C VAL A 801 5.69 -6.05 -31.86
N GLN A 802 6.86 -6.08 -32.51
CA GLN A 802 7.23 -7.21 -33.38
C GLN A 802 7.28 -8.56 -32.64
N TRP A 803 7.64 -8.56 -31.34
CA TRP A 803 7.76 -9.78 -30.56
C TRP A 803 6.41 -10.41 -30.22
N LEU A 804 5.31 -9.62 -30.21
CA LEU A 804 3.96 -10.13 -30.04
C LEU A 804 3.62 -11.19 -31.11
N GLY A 805 3.97 -10.92 -32.37
CA GLY A 805 3.72 -11.84 -33.48
C GLY A 805 4.85 -12.82 -33.78
N ALA A 806 6.09 -12.52 -33.39
CA ALA A 806 7.27 -13.22 -33.85
C ALA A 806 7.25 -14.74 -33.60
N GLY A 807 6.99 -15.15 -32.35
CA GLY A 807 6.83 -16.56 -31.99
C GLY A 807 5.50 -17.16 -32.45
N ARG A 808 4.38 -16.44 -32.27
CA ARG A 808 3.05 -16.90 -32.61
C ARG A 808 2.90 -17.32 -34.07
N TYR A 809 3.47 -16.56 -34.98
CA TYR A 809 3.41 -16.80 -36.42
C TYR A 809 4.69 -17.42 -36.98
N ALA A 810 5.58 -17.92 -36.11
CA ALA A 810 6.77 -18.63 -36.51
C ALA A 810 6.41 -19.85 -37.37
N ARG A 811 7.11 -20.02 -38.47
CA ARG A 811 6.88 -21.13 -39.40
C ARG A 811 8.08 -22.08 -39.44
N CYS A 812 7.81 -23.37 -39.36
CA CYS A 812 8.81 -24.40 -39.59
C CYS A 812 9.21 -24.41 -41.07
N VAL A 813 10.45 -24.13 -41.37
CA VAL A 813 11.00 -24.05 -42.73
C VAL A 813 11.84 -25.24 -43.08
N ASP A 814 12.37 -25.96 -42.11
CA ASP A 814 13.12 -27.18 -42.26
C ASP A 814 12.95 -28.12 -41.08
N ASN A 815 13.04 -29.43 -41.34
CA ASN A 815 13.05 -30.44 -40.26
C ASN A 815 13.81 -31.69 -40.67
N VAL A 816 14.43 -32.32 -39.66
CA VAL A 816 15.09 -33.60 -39.75
C VAL A 816 14.55 -34.51 -38.68
N LEU A 817 14.07 -35.69 -39.03
CA LEU A 817 13.71 -36.78 -38.13
C LEU A 817 14.72 -37.91 -38.33
N GLU A 818 15.49 -38.25 -37.32
CA GLU A 818 16.57 -39.17 -37.38
C GLU A 818 16.56 -40.17 -36.21
N GLN A 819 16.58 -41.44 -36.50
CA GLN A 819 16.82 -42.47 -35.50
C GLN A 819 18.34 -42.53 -35.24
N ILE A 820 18.77 -42.11 -34.05
CA ILE A 820 20.17 -42.04 -33.63
C ILE A 820 20.73 -43.46 -33.36
N ASP A 821 19.92 -44.24 -32.61
CA ASP A 821 20.21 -45.62 -32.27
C ASP A 821 18.88 -46.41 -32.03
N ASP A 822 18.98 -47.65 -31.51
CA ASP A 822 17.81 -48.51 -31.27
C ASP A 822 16.88 -47.96 -30.18
N SER A 823 17.34 -46.98 -29.37
CA SER A 823 16.60 -46.42 -28.23
C SER A 823 16.30 -44.92 -28.36
N THR A 824 16.81 -44.23 -29.36
CA THR A 824 16.81 -42.77 -29.45
C THR A 824 16.34 -42.26 -30.80
N LEU A 825 15.28 -41.44 -30.82
CA LEU A 825 14.80 -40.67 -31.96
C LEU A 825 15.05 -39.17 -31.73
N LYS A 826 15.69 -38.50 -32.70
CA LYS A 826 15.85 -37.03 -32.65
C LYS A 826 15.02 -36.35 -33.75
N GLY A 827 14.26 -35.35 -33.39
CA GLY A 827 13.61 -34.46 -34.33
C GLY A 827 14.16 -33.05 -34.16
N THR A 828 14.73 -32.48 -35.22
CA THR A 828 15.24 -31.09 -35.23
C THR A 828 14.42 -30.27 -36.19
N TYR A 829 13.91 -29.12 -35.74
CA TYR A 829 13.06 -28.21 -36.49
C TYR A 829 13.64 -26.82 -36.51
N THR A 830 13.74 -26.24 -37.70
CA THR A 830 14.16 -24.86 -37.88
C THR A 830 12.94 -23.99 -38.15
N TYR A 831 12.75 -23.01 -37.31
CA TYR A 831 11.67 -22.03 -37.43
C TYR A 831 12.21 -20.67 -37.86
N GLU A 832 11.52 -19.99 -38.77
CA GLU A 832 11.67 -18.55 -39.02
C GLU A 832 10.67 -17.82 -38.12
N LEU A 833 11.18 -16.92 -37.28
CA LEU A 833 10.33 -15.96 -36.54
C LEU A 833 9.69 -14.96 -37.50
N ALA A 834 8.49 -14.50 -37.17
CA ALA A 834 7.79 -13.50 -38.00
C ALA A 834 8.32 -12.07 -37.70
N THR A 835 9.62 -11.87 -37.84
CA THR A 835 10.33 -10.60 -37.75
C THR A 835 10.81 -10.17 -39.12
N ALA A 836 11.22 -8.92 -39.30
CA ALA A 836 11.79 -8.43 -40.55
C ALA A 836 13.06 -9.21 -40.93
N GLN A 837 13.87 -9.60 -39.95
CA GLN A 837 15.11 -10.35 -40.14
C GLN A 837 14.88 -11.84 -40.42
N ARG A 838 13.67 -12.37 -40.08
CA ARG A 838 13.35 -13.80 -40.17
C ARG A 838 14.35 -14.68 -39.45
N THR A 839 14.68 -14.26 -38.22
CA THR A 839 15.63 -14.97 -37.32
C THR A 839 15.25 -16.44 -37.23
N LYS A 840 16.26 -17.32 -37.38
CA LYS A 840 16.04 -18.76 -37.31
C LYS A 840 16.24 -19.27 -35.89
N VAL A 841 15.24 -19.93 -35.37
CA VAL A 841 15.26 -20.63 -34.05
C VAL A 841 15.23 -22.10 -34.29
N THR A 842 16.08 -22.85 -33.60
CA THR A 842 16.12 -24.31 -33.66
C THR A 842 15.43 -24.90 -32.45
N VAL A 843 14.51 -25.86 -32.68
CA VAL A 843 13.85 -26.65 -31.64
C VAL A 843 14.15 -28.12 -31.89
N SER A 844 14.76 -28.80 -30.92
CA SER A 844 15.12 -30.21 -31.03
C SER A 844 14.41 -31.01 -29.93
N TYR A 845 13.83 -32.13 -30.31
CA TYR A 845 13.27 -33.13 -29.42
C TYR A 845 14.08 -34.42 -29.55
N THR A 846 14.74 -34.84 -28.45
CA THR A 846 15.40 -36.13 -28.36
C THR A 846 14.58 -37.06 -27.50
N ALA A 847 13.84 -37.95 -28.13
CA ALA A 847 12.90 -38.87 -27.47
C ALA A 847 13.55 -40.27 -27.30
N HIS A 848 13.39 -40.83 -26.10
CA HIS A 848 13.95 -42.11 -25.72
C HIS A 848 12.85 -43.19 -25.52
N THR A 849 13.25 -44.45 -25.70
CA THR A 849 12.31 -45.61 -25.52
C THR A 849 11.87 -45.81 -24.09
N ASP A 850 12.45 -45.15 -23.11
CA ASP A 850 11.97 -45.06 -21.72
C ASP A 850 10.86 -44.00 -21.56
N GLY A 851 10.55 -43.27 -22.63
CA GLY A 851 9.51 -42.24 -22.69
C GLY A 851 9.93 -40.86 -22.25
N ARG A 852 11.19 -40.63 -21.91
CA ARG A 852 11.69 -39.28 -21.66
C ARG A 852 11.99 -38.56 -22.96
N VAL A 853 11.85 -37.23 -22.93
CA VAL A 853 12.16 -36.35 -24.05
C VAL A 853 13.03 -35.19 -23.58
N ASN A 854 14.23 -35.06 -24.13
CA ASN A 854 14.97 -33.80 -23.97
C ASN A 854 14.45 -32.80 -25.01
N LEU A 855 14.10 -31.60 -24.57
CA LEU A 855 13.74 -30.45 -25.38
C LEU A 855 14.86 -29.42 -25.32
N HIS A 856 15.43 -29.13 -26.48
CA HIS A 856 16.46 -28.08 -26.62
C HIS A 856 15.98 -27.02 -27.62
N VAL A 857 16.02 -25.75 -27.20
CA VAL A 857 15.63 -24.58 -28.02
C VAL A 857 16.82 -23.64 -28.06
N GLU A 858 17.15 -23.19 -29.27
CA GLU A 858 18.27 -22.28 -29.49
C GLU A 858 17.86 -21.09 -30.35
N TYR A 859 17.99 -19.89 -29.79
CA TYR A 859 17.97 -18.61 -30.50
C TYR A 859 19.41 -18.15 -30.65
N PRO A 860 19.90 -17.91 -31.89
CA PRO A 860 21.33 -17.68 -32.11
C PRO A 860 21.78 -16.25 -31.76
N GLY A 861 20.85 -15.34 -31.47
CA GLY A 861 21.09 -13.90 -31.50
C GLY A 861 21.01 -13.34 -32.93
N GLU A 862 20.51 -12.13 -33.05
CA GLU A 862 20.40 -11.45 -34.35
C GLU A 862 21.12 -10.10 -34.28
N GLN A 863 22.04 -9.87 -35.20
CA GLN A 863 22.74 -8.58 -35.29
C GLN A 863 21.85 -7.55 -36.01
N GLY A 864 21.74 -6.37 -35.45
CA GLY A 864 20.93 -5.28 -35.99
C GLY A 864 20.23 -4.48 -34.92
N ASP A 865 19.44 -3.51 -35.33
CA ASP A 865 18.62 -2.67 -34.44
C ASP A 865 17.31 -3.39 -34.12
N LEU A 866 17.39 -4.36 -33.20
CA LEU A 866 16.25 -5.09 -32.68
C LEU A 866 15.95 -4.65 -31.23
N PRO A 867 14.67 -4.41 -30.88
CA PRO A 867 14.31 -4.19 -29.49
C PRO A 867 14.56 -5.45 -28.67
N THR A 868 14.75 -5.27 -27.38
CA THR A 868 14.92 -6.38 -26.42
C THR A 868 13.69 -7.28 -26.39
N ILE A 869 13.92 -8.58 -26.13
CA ILE A 869 12.87 -9.60 -26.18
C ILE A 869 12.11 -9.61 -24.83
N PRO A 870 10.77 -9.53 -24.81
CA PRO A 870 10.03 -9.57 -23.54
C PRO A 870 10.11 -10.92 -22.81
N ALA A 871 10.05 -12.03 -23.56
CA ALA A 871 10.16 -13.38 -23.02
C ALA A 871 10.64 -14.33 -24.12
N PHE A 872 11.36 -15.40 -23.76
CA PHE A 872 11.76 -16.41 -24.74
C PHE A 872 11.70 -17.82 -24.20
N GLY A 873 10.96 -18.68 -24.88
CA GLY A 873 10.82 -20.09 -24.52
C GLY A 873 9.76 -20.82 -25.34
N ILE A 874 9.12 -21.80 -24.70
CA ILE A 874 8.08 -22.63 -25.32
C ILE A 874 6.79 -22.55 -24.49
N GLU A 875 5.67 -22.39 -25.17
CA GLU A 875 4.32 -22.46 -24.62
C GLU A 875 3.60 -23.73 -25.07
N TRP A 876 3.02 -24.46 -24.13
CA TRP A 876 2.11 -25.60 -24.35
C TRP A 876 0.67 -25.20 -24.13
N THR A 877 -0.22 -25.72 -24.97
CA THR A 877 -1.65 -25.73 -24.71
C THR A 877 -2.02 -27.13 -24.18
N LEU A 878 -2.48 -27.19 -22.94
CA LEU A 878 -2.77 -28.42 -22.23
C LEU A 878 -4.27 -28.64 -22.07
N PRO A 879 -4.71 -29.90 -21.89
CA PRO A 879 -6.05 -30.19 -21.39
C PRO A 879 -6.36 -29.47 -20.07
N VAL A 880 -7.62 -29.05 -19.92
CA VAL A 880 -8.06 -28.16 -18.83
C VAL A 880 -7.92 -28.79 -17.42
N GLN A 881 -7.79 -30.11 -17.31
CA GLN A 881 -7.63 -30.79 -16.02
C GLN A 881 -6.22 -30.66 -15.41
N TYR A 882 -5.20 -30.26 -16.16
CA TYR A 882 -3.84 -30.12 -15.66
C TYR A 882 -3.67 -28.74 -15.00
N THR A 883 -4.24 -28.60 -13.81
CA THR A 883 -4.32 -27.32 -13.10
C THR A 883 -3.29 -27.16 -11.99
N ASN A 884 -2.69 -28.25 -11.49
CA ASN A 884 -1.80 -28.18 -10.34
C ASN A 884 -0.36 -27.96 -10.80
N LEU A 885 0.33 -27.02 -10.14
CA LEU A 885 1.74 -26.73 -10.34
C LEU A 885 2.49 -26.95 -9.02
N ARG A 886 3.51 -27.79 -9.08
CA ARG A 886 4.48 -27.96 -8.00
C ARG A 886 5.88 -27.79 -8.57
N PHE A 887 6.67 -26.90 -7.98
CA PHE A 887 7.99 -26.56 -8.55
C PHE A 887 9.05 -26.37 -7.47
N PHE A 888 10.32 -26.57 -7.86
CA PHE A 888 11.48 -26.19 -7.08
C PHE A 888 12.12 -25.00 -7.76
N GLY A 889 11.88 -23.82 -7.22
CA GLY A 889 12.28 -22.53 -7.74
C GLY A 889 12.07 -21.43 -6.69
N THR A 890 12.12 -20.17 -7.09
CA THR A 890 11.86 -19.04 -6.20
C THR A 890 10.35 -18.75 -6.09
N GLY A 891 9.89 -18.52 -4.87
CA GLY A 891 8.48 -18.34 -4.54
C GLY A 891 8.22 -18.10 -3.04
N PRO A 892 6.98 -18.28 -2.55
CA PRO A 892 5.79 -18.89 -3.20
C PRO A 892 5.09 -18.03 -4.26
N ALA A 893 5.10 -16.68 -4.12
CA ALA A 893 4.51 -15.79 -5.09
C ALA A 893 5.40 -15.65 -6.35
N GLU A 894 4.85 -15.06 -7.40
CA GLU A 894 5.56 -14.85 -8.66
C GLU A 894 6.86 -14.04 -8.49
N THR A 895 7.82 -14.34 -9.32
CA THR A 895 9.15 -13.72 -9.33
C THR A 895 9.59 -13.36 -10.74
N TYR A 896 10.42 -12.30 -10.86
CA TYR A 896 10.98 -11.80 -12.11
C TYR A 896 12.44 -11.42 -11.91
N LEU A 897 13.17 -11.12 -12.98
CA LEU A 897 14.59 -10.80 -12.91
C LEU A 897 14.93 -9.63 -11.97
N ASP A 898 14.05 -8.66 -11.88
CA ASP A 898 14.16 -7.46 -11.07
C ASP A 898 13.35 -7.52 -9.75
N ARG A 899 12.61 -8.62 -9.54
CA ARG A 899 11.82 -8.92 -8.32
C ARG A 899 12.10 -10.35 -7.88
N LYS A 900 13.25 -10.55 -7.25
CA LYS A 900 13.87 -11.87 -7.05
C LYS A 900 14.15 -12.24 -5.60
N HIS A 901 13.87 -11.36 -4.62
CA HIS A 901 14.19 -11.59 -3.21
C HIS A 901 13.18 -12.52 -2.53
N ALA A 902 12.93 -13.63 -3.21
CA ALA A 902 12.05 -14.71 -2.79
C ALA A 902 12.86 -15.96 -2.41
N LYS A 903 12.25 -16.85 -1.68
CA LYS A 903 12.90 -18.05 -1.16
C LYS A 903 12.95 -19.15 -2.22
N LEU A 904 14.12 -19.71 -2.42
CA LEU A 904 14.30 -20.94 -3.19
C LEU A 904 13.78 -22.13 -2.38
N GLY A 905 12.77 -22.82 -2.87
CA GLY A 905 12.12 -23.92 -2.18
C GLY A 905 11.23 -24.73 -3.09
N VAL A 906 10.56 -25.75 -2.52
CA VAL A 906 9.50 -26.47 -3.23
C VAL A 906 8.16 -25.87 -2.85
N TRP A 907 7.46 -25.38 -3.85
CA TRP A 907 6.18 -24.71 -3.73
C TRP A 907 5.08 -25.52 -4.45
N SER A 908 3.87 -25.36 -4.01
CA SER A 908 2.69 -25.96 -4.64
C SER A 908 1.59 -24.90 -4.76
N THR A 909 1.09 -24.75 -5.96
CA THR A 909 0.00 -23.83 -6.31
C THR A 909 -0.89 -24.48 -7.36
N ASN A 910 -1.84 -23.75 -7.91
CA ASN A 910 -2.60 -24.16 -9.07
C ASN A 910 -2.81 -22.95 -10.00
N ALA A 911 -3.11 -23.21 -11.25
CA ALA A 911 -3.22 -22.21 -12.31
C ALA A 911 -4.18 -21.05 -12.00
N PHE A 912 -5.19 -21.26 -11.17
CA PHE A 912 -6.16 -20.23 -10.79
C PHE A 912 -5.67 -19.41 -9.61
N ALA A 913 -5.01 -20.03 -8.64
CA ALA A 913 -4.45 -19.33 -7.48
C ALA A 913 -3.16 -18.57 -7.82
N ASP A 914 -2.46 -19.01 -8.87
CA ASP A 914 -1.21 -18.39 -9.34
C ASP A 914 -1.46 -17.21 -10.29
N HIS A 915 -2.69 -17.09 -10.79
CA HIS A 915 -3.15 -15.94 -11.55
C HIS A 915 -3.46 -14.79 -10.59
N ALA A 916 -2.55 -13.83 -10.46
CA ALA A 916 -2.79 -12.62 -9.67
C ALA A 916 -3.85 -11.75 -10.36
N PRO A 917 -4.92 -11.35 -9.65
CA PRO A 917 -6.03 -10.62 -10.23
C PRO A 917 -5.75 -9.11 -10.27
N TYR A 918 -4.68 -8.70 -10.93
CA TYR A 918 -4.43 -7.28 -11.20
C TYR A 918 -5.65 -6.64 -11.89
N LEU A 919 -5.97 -5.40 -11.58
CA LEU A 919 -7.21 -4.75 -12.06
C LEU A 919 -7.35 -4.84 -13.57
N MET A 920 -6.34 -4.43 -14.31
CA MET A 920 -6.22 -4.73 -15.74
C MET A 920 -5.41 -6.02 -15.89
N PRO A 921 -5.93 -7.07 -16.56
CA PRO A 921 -5.19 -8.29 -16.81
C PRO A 921 -3.86 -8.02 -17.53
N GLN A 922 -2.79 -8.64 -17.05
CA GLN A 922 -1.44 -8.41 -17.50
C GLN A 922 -0.55 -9.63 -17.22
N GLU A 923 0.77 -9.53 -17.40
CA GLU A 923 1.71 -10.60 -17.06
C GLU A 923 1.58 -10.99 -15.59
N THR A 924 1.53 -12.29 -15.31
CA THR A 924 1.36 -12.85 -13.97
C THR A 924 1.83 -14.31 -13.89
N GLY A 925 2.06 -14.81 -12.67
CA GLY A 925 2.28 -16.22 -12.35
C GLY A 925 3.61 -16.78 -12.84
N ASN A 926 4.63 -15.95 -13.06
CA ASN A 926 5.97 -16.42 -13.43
C ASN A 926 6.78 -16.79 -12.19
N HIS A 927 7.53 -17.89 -12.26
CA HIS A 927 8.47 -18.32 -11.23
C HIS A 927 9.84 -18.53 -11.83
N GLU A 928 10.83 -17.84 -11.27
CA GLU A 928 12.22 -17.86 -11.71
C GLU A 928 13.03 -18.95 -10.99
N ASP A 929 14.23 -19.20 -11.52
CA ASP A 929 15.25 -20.06 -10.92
C ASP A 929 14.76 -21.50 -10.68
N VAL A 930 13.93 -22.01 -11.61
CA VAL A 930 13.29 -23.33 -11.49
C VAL A 930 14.24 -24.45 -11.92
N ARG A 931 14.36 -25.47 -11.07
CA ARG A 931 15.12 -26.70 -11.34
C ARG A 931 14.24 -27.79 -11.92
N TRP A 932 13.01 -27.86 -11.41
CA TRP A 932 11.99 -28.75 -11.93
C TRP A 932 10.60 -28.23 -11.59
N ALA A 933 9.64 -28.58 -12.44
CA ALA A 933 8.22 -28.32 -12.24
C ALA A 933 7.40 -29.59 -12.59
N GLU A 934 6.37 -29.85 -11.82
CA GLU A 934 5.37 -30.91 -12.05
C GLU A 934 4.02 -30.25 -12.31
N ILE A 935 3.47 -30.51 -13.48
CA ILE A 935 2.16 -30.02 -13.90
C ILE A 935 1.22 -31.22 -13.93
N THR A 936 0.21 -31.26 -13.05
CA THR A 936 -0.60 -32.45 -12.84
C THR A 936 -2.09 -32.16 -12.78
N ASP A 937 -2.87 -33.23 -13.01
CA ASP A 937 -4.29 -33.24 -12.65
C ASP A 937 -4.47 -33.60 -11.15
N ASP A 938 -5.73 -33.70 -10.70
CA ASP A 938 -6.07 -34.02 -9.31
C ASP A 938 -5.74 -35.48 -8.92
N HIS A 939 -5.38 -36.32 -9.89
CA HIS A 939 -4.96 -37.71 -9.67
C HIS A 939 -3.42 -37.83 -9.64
N GLY A 940 -2.70 -36.74 -9.88
CA GLY A 940 -1.25 -36.72 -9.95
C GLY A 940 -0.66 -37.16 -11.28
N HIS A 941 -1.49 -37.33 -12.31
CA HIS A 941 -1.01 -37.60 -13.67
C HIS A 941 -0.64 -36.30 -14.35
N GLY A 942 0.45 -36.25 -15.10
CA GLY A 942 0.86 -35.04 -15.77
C GLY A 942 2.26 -35.10 -16.36
N MET A 943 2.94 -33.97 -16.35
CA MET A 943 4.29 -33.83 -16.86
C MET A 943 5.23 -33.22 -15.82
N ARG A 944 6.40 -33.78 -15.69
CA ARG A 944 7.54 -33.20 -15.02
C ARG A 944 8.47 -32.57 -16.06
N VAL A 945 8.82 -31.32 -15.86
CA VAL A 945 9.86 -30.58 -16.58
C VAL A 945 11.04 -30.40 -15.64
N SER A 946 12.22 -30.79 -16.04
CA SER A 946 13.44 -30.64 -15.24
C SER A 946 14.54 -29.98 -16.08
N ARG A 947 15.37 -29.13 -15.48
CA ARG A 947 16.54 -28.64 -16.19
C ARG A 947 17.43 -29.82 -16.58
N ALA A 948 17.94 -29.81 -17.78
CA ALA A 948 18.88 -30.81 -18.26
C ALA A 948 20.24 -30.71 -17.50
N ASP A 949 21.04 -31.78 -17.52
CA ASP A 949 22.34 -31.78 -16.84
C ASP A 949 23.24 -30.69 -17.39
N GLY A 950 23.75 -29.84 -16.50
CA GLY A 950 24.62 -28.70 -16.85
C GLY A 950 23.91 -27.49 -17.44
N ALA A 951 22.60 -27.57 -17.67
CA ALA A 951 21.79 -26.44 -18.12
C ALA A 951 21.53 -25.41 -17.00
N ALA A 952 21.23 -24.17 -17.37
CA ALA A 952 20.73 -23.14 -16.46
C ALA A 952 19.34 -23.51 -15.92
N PRO A 953 18.94 -23.00 -14.75
CA PRO A 953 17.53 -22.99 -14.35
C PRO A 953 16.68 -22.27 -15.40
N PHE A 954 15.37 -22.53 -15.38
CA PHE A 954 14.41 -21.93 -16.30
C PHE A 954 13.31 -21.19 -15.52
N ALA A 955 12.48 -20.44 -16.21
CA ALA A 955 11.27 -19.89 -15.62
C ALA A 955 10.04 -20.69 -16.06
N VAL A 956 9.03 -20.75 -15.19
CA VAL A 956 7.78 -21.47 -15.45
C VAL A 956 6.56 -20.65 -15.06
N SER A 957 5.51 -20.72 -15.85
CA SER A 957 4.16 -20.30 -15.44
C SER A 957 3.11 -21.29 -15.94
N LEU A 958 2.06 -21.51 -15.15
CA LEU A 958 0.89 -22.32 -15.50
C LEU A 958 -0.37 -21.51 -15.26
N LEU A 959 -1.04 -21.07 -16.32
CA LEU A 959 -2.20 -20.20 -16.22
C LEU A 959 -3.41 -20.74 -16.99
N PRO A 960 -4.64 -20.37 -16.59
CA PRO A 960 -5.86 -20.71 -17.34
C PRO A 960 -6.04 -19.86 -18.61
N TYR A 961 -5.16 -18.88 -18.84
CA TYR A 961 -5.21 -17.91 -19.93
C TYR A 961 -3.88 -17.88 -20.68
N SER A 962 -3.95 -17.68 -22.00
CA SER A 962 -2.77 -17.42 -22.80
C SER A 962 -2.34 -15.96 -22.64
N SER A 963 -1.08 -15.65 -22.98
CA SER A 963 -0.57 -14.28 -23.00
C SER A 963 -1.45 -13.31 -23.80
N PHE A 964 -2.07 -13.79 -24.88
CA PHE A 964 -2.97 -12.96 -25.72
C PHE A 964 -4.33 -12.72 -25.09
N MET A 965 -4.86 -13.67 -24.31
CA MET A 965 -6.13 -13.48 -23.60
C MET A 965 -5.97 -12.44 -22.49
N LEU A 966 -4.83 -12.45 -21.79
CA LEU A 966 -4.52 -11.46 -20.79
C LEU A 966 -4.29 -10.06 -21.40
N GLU A 967 -3.59 -9.99 -22.53
CA GLU A 967 -3.29 -8.72 -23.21
C GLU A 967 -4.54 -8.02 -23.76
N GLU A 968 -5.54 -8.79 -24.23
CA GLU A 968 -6.75 -8.26 -24.84
C GLU A 968 -7.83 -7.82 -23.83
N ALA A 969 -7.80 -8.36 -22.60
CA ALA A 969 -8.81 -8.08 -21.59
C ALA A 969 -8.50 -6.78 -20.83
N GLN A 970 -9.55 -5.99 -20.57
CA GLN A 970 -9.46 -4.78 -19.76
C GLN A 970 -9.85 -5.06 -18.31
N HIS A 971 -10.66 -6.10 -18.07
CA HIS A 971 -11.13 -6.50 -16.75
C HIS A 971 -11.03 -8.01 -16.56
N GLN A 972 -10.95 -8.44 -15.29
CA GLN A 972 -10.85 -9.85 -14.93
C GLN A 972 -12.07 -10.68 -15.38
N ASP A 973 -13.25 -10.10 -15.41
CA ASP A 973 -14.49 -10.77 -15.82
C ASP A 973 -14.66 -10.82 -17.35
N GLU A 974 -13.84 -10.15 -18.13
CA GLU A 974 -13.76 -10.29 -19.59
C GLU A 974 -12.96 -11.54 -20.00
N LEU A 975 -12.15 -12.08 -19.10
CA LEU A 975 -11.39 -13.28 -19.38
C LEU A 975 -12.32 -14.47 -19.63
N PRO A 976 -12.09 -15.25 -20.69
CA PRO A 976 -13.02 -16.30 -21.09
C PRO A 976 -13.01 -17.44 -20.08
N LYS A 977 -14.14 -18.16 -19.95
CA LYS A 977 -14.16 -19.38 -19.16
C LYS A 977 -13.07 -20.35 -19.65
N PRO A 978 -12.16 -20.81 -18.79
CA PRO A 978 -11.03 -21.63 -19.19
C PRO A 978 -11.47 -22.95 -19.85
N LYS A 979 -10.84 -23.26 -21.01
CA LYS A 979 -11.02 -24.50 -21.77
C LYS A 979 -9.72 -25.27 -21.91
N HIS A 980 -8.62 -24.64 -21.63
CA HIS A 980 -7.26 -25.14 -21.70
C HIS A 980 -6.45 -24.56 -20.57
N MET A 981 -5.31 -25.18 -20.26
CA MET A 981 -4.25 -24.59 -19.46
C MET A 981 -3.09 -24.22 -20.39
N PHE A 982 -2.38 -23.16 -20.04
CA PHE A 982 -1.20 -22.69 -20.79
C PHE A 982 0.01 -22.80 -19.88
N LEU A 983 0.94 -23.67 -20.27
CA LEU A 983 2.22 -23.84 -19.61
C LEU A 983 3.30 -23.12 -20.41
N ARG A 984 3.96 -22.15 -19.80
CA ARG A 984 5.17 -21.54 -20.38
C ARG A 984 6.39 -22.09 -19.65
N VAL A 985 7.39 -22.51 -20.42
CA VAL A 985 8.73 -22.87 -19.92
C VAL A 985 9.71 -21.96 -20.66
N LEU A 986 10.30 -21.03 -19.92
CA LEU A 986 11.07 -19.92 -20.49
C LEU A 986 12.55 -20.03 -20.17
N ALA A 987 13.38 -19.73 -21.16
CA ALA A 987 14.81 -19.54 -20.94
C ALA A 987 15.09 -18.22 -20.24
N ALA A 988 14.27 -17.19 -20.50
CA ALA A 988 14.36 -15.87 -19.90
C ALA A 988 13.05 -15.10 -20.03
N GLN A 989 12.79 -14.22 -19.08
CA GLN A 989 11.71 -13.23 -19.10
C GLN A 989 12.26 -11.88 -18.59
N MET A 990 11.87 -10.79 -19.23
CA MET A 990 12.28 -9.43 -18.86
C MET A 990 11.73 -9.05 -17.48
N GLY A 991 12.40 -8.14 -16.77
CA GLY A 991 11.90 -7.53 -15.55
C GLY A 991 10.56 -6.81 -15.72
N VAL A 992 9.88 -6.50 -14.64
CA VAL A 992 8.56 -5.86 -14.64
C VAL A 992 8.60 -4.35 -14.43
N GLY A 993 9.74 -3.79 -13.98
CA GLY A 993 9.91 -2.37 -13.67
C GLY A 993 9.36 -1.98 -12.30
N GLY A 994 9.54 -0.74 -11.90
CA GLY A 994 9.11 -0.32 -10.57
C GLY A 994 9.37 1.12 -10.18
N ASP A 995 10.09 1.92 -10.96
CA ASP A 995 10.38 3.32 -10.58
C ASP A 995 9.12 4.17 -10.66
N ASP A 996 8.44 4.18 -11.80
CA ASP A 996 7.13 4.76 -12.02
C ASP A 996 6.34 3.94 -13.06
N SER A 997 5.08 4.29 -13.33
CA SER A 997 4.23 3.59 -14.30
C SER A 997 3.80 4.48 -15.48
N TRP A 998 4.50 5.60 -15.74
CA TRP A 998 4.15 6.52 -16.84
C TRP A 998 5.32 6.84 -17.79
N MET A 999 6.58 6.71 -17.39
CA MET A 999 7.73 6.98 -18.25
C MET A 999 8.94 6.05 -18.04
N SER A 1000 9.18 5.56 -16.84
CA SER A 1000 10.40 4.81 -16.51
C SER A 1000 10.37 3.40 -17.10
N PRO A 1001 11.31 3.06 -18.01
CA PRO A 1001 11.40 1.72 -18.55
C PRO A 1001 11.99 0.75 -17.52
N VAL A 1002 11.75 -0.55 -17.74
CA VAL A 1002 12.53 -1.59 -17.07
C VAL A 1002 14.03 -1.30 -17.23
N HIS A 1003 14.83 -1.43 -16.17
CA HIS A 1003 16.26 -1.12 -16.22
C HIS A 1003 17.02 -2.05 -17.17
N PRO A 1004 18.04 -1.54 -17.90
CA PRO A 1004 18.72 -2.30 -18.97
C PRO A 1004 19.32 -3.64 -18.55
N GLN A 1005 19.73 -3.79 -17.27
CA GLN A 1005 20.30 -5.04 -16.76
C GLN A 1005 19.25 -6.16 -16.64
N TYR A 1006 17.96 -5.83 -16.66
CA TYR A 1006 16.85 -6.78 -16.61
C TYR A 1006 16.18 -7.00 -17.98
N HIS A 1007 16.80 -6.47 -19.05
CA HIS A 1007 16.38 -6.72 -20.43
C HIS A 1007 16.95 -8.03 -20.94
N ILE A 1008 16.31 -8.62 -21.95
CA ILE A 1008 16.82 -9.75 -22.73
C ILE A 1008 17.35 -9.22 -24.08
N PRO A 1009 18.66 -9.11 -24.25
CA PRO A 1009 19.24 -8.60 -25.49
C PRO A 1009 18.92 -9.51 -26.68
N ALA A 1010 18.37 -8.96 -27.77
CA ALA A 1010 18.04 -9.72 -28.97
C ALA A 1010 19.28 -10.13 -29.78
N ASP A 1011 20.44 -9.49 -29.57
CA ASP A 1011 21.71 -9.78 -30.24
C ASP A 1011 22.52 -10.90 -29.57
N LYS A 1012 22.04 -11.45 -28.45
CA LYS A 1012 22.70 -12.52 -27.72
C LYS A 1012 22.03 -13.87 -27.95
N PRO A 1013 22.82 -14.96 -27.98
CA PRO A 1013 22.22 -16.30 -28.04
C PRO A 1013 21.48 -16.61 -26.74
N ILE A 1014 20.33 -17.28 -26.87
CA ILE A 1014 19.51 -17.74 -25.77
C ILE A 1014 19.22 -19.22 -25.99
N SER A 1015 19.37 -20.03 -24.93
CA SER A 1015 19.06 -21.47 -25.01
C SER A 1015 18.21 -21.92 -23.83
N LEU A 1016 17.26 -22.81 -24.11
CA LEU A 1016 16.49 -23.57 -23.13
C LEU A 1016 16.83 -25.04 -23.31
N ASP A 1017 17.20 -25.73 -22.24
CA ASP A 1017 17.47 -27.17 -22.27
C ASP A 1017 16.83 -27.86 -21.08
N VAL A 1018 15.78 -28.63 -21.35
CA VAL A 1018 14.96 -29.27 -20.32
C VAL A 1018 14.61 -30.71 -20.69
N ASP A 1019 14.49 -31.55 -19.67
CA ASP A 1019 14.01 -32.92 -19.79
C ASP A 1019 12.53 -32.99 -19.40
N LEU A 1020 11.73 -33.62 -20.24
CA LEU A 1020 10.31 -33.84 -20.09
C LEU A 1020 10.05 -35.32 -19.77
N GLU A 1021 9.23 -35.55 -18.75
CA GLU A 1021 8.77 -36.91 -18.40
C GLU A 1021 7.30 -36.86 -18.02
N LEU A 1022 6.45 -37.73 -18.62
CA LEU A 1022 5.09 -37.89 -18.16
C LEU A 1022 5.05 -38.80 -16.90
N ILE A 1023 4.30 -38.36 -15.91
CA ILE A 1023 4.19 -39.00 -14.58
C ILE A 1023 2.77 -39.43 -14.29
#